data_efc610cbd734585c2d1d76494d061e8b
#
_entry.id   efc610cbd734585c2d1d76494d061e8b
#
_cell.length_a   1.000
_cell.length_b   1.000
_cell.length_c   1.000
_cell.angle_alpha   90.00
_cell.angle_beta   90.00
_cell.angle_gamma   90.00
#
_symmetry.space_group_name_H-M   'P 1'
#
loop_
_entity.id
_entity.type
_entity.pdbx_description
1 polymer ?
#
loop_
_entity_poly.entity_id
_entity_poly.type
_entity_poly.pdbx_seq_one_letter_code
_entity_poly.pdbx_strand_id
1 'polypeptide(L)'
;MGAVKNEDISYRGRRGPDRKDRSYARRSYARKIHCRTLSDGCDLLQPGAWDERIYRLLQWKERDTETGRKLAGGVRWEAGMQITDCSAYEILQKERIEDVHADGYLLRHKKSGARVMLLANQDENKVFNIIFRTPPADSTGVAHILEHSVLCGSREFPLKDPFVELVKGSLNTFLNAMTYPDKTMYPVASCNDQDFKNLMHVYMDAVFYPNIYEKEEIFRQEGWHYQLEQVDDPLKYNGVVYNEMKGAFSSSEEVLEREIFNVLFPDTPYGVESGGDPKCIPDLTYENFLAFHGKYYHPSNSYIFLYGNMDMAERLEWMDKEYLSKFDKITVDSQIAKQKPFEKTVEHKIFYPVGENDSEEENTYLTYSMVVGDGLDVKRCTAFEVLDYVLLSAPGAPLRQALLDAGIGKDVDGGYNDGIYQPFFTVEVKSAEEKDKEKFLQVIRETLEKLVKEGIDQKAIAAGINYLEFRFRESDYGSYPRGLMYSIDVCESWLYDDNKPFVHLEKLKAFDELKKEAGEGLFEQLIQETMLDNPHSAVVLGMPKKGLTTEEEKKTEEKLAAYKASLSREQLEKLVEKTRKLKEFQDSEDSAEAKAKIPMLKRSDIGKEALKIHNTPHHVTGNTVLHHNLDTNGITYLTLLFDTKQVQDELISYMGILKSVLGYVDTAHFTYGELFHEINAQSGGIGCGLQVFQGKDQKNDCIRMFGVKTKYLVQKEEFVFSMIREILFTSRLDDDKRLYEILSQQKARLQSSLAAAGHSTAVMRAASYYSPVSNFQDRIAGIGYFRLVEELEKHFEEKKEILKENLKKLMLLIFRPENLFVSVTTDE
;
A
#
# COMPACT_ATOMS: atom_id res chain seq x y z
N MET A 1 4.84 -25.73 28.27
CA MET A 1 5.49 -27.08 28.34
C MET A 1 4.41 -28.11 28.20
N GLY A 2 4.40 -28.87 27.12
CA GLY A 2 3.46 -29.97 26.89
C GLY A 2 3.74 -30.58 25.52
N ALA A 3 4.52 -31.64 25.48
CA ALA A 3 4.89 -32.35 24.28
C ALA A 3 3.66 -33.09 23.70
N VAL A 4 3.42 -32.98 22.43
CA VAL A 4 2.55 -33.87 21.67
C VAL A 4 3.42 -34.76 20.81
N LYS A 5 3.22 -36.06 20.97
CA LYS A 5 3.93 -37.15 20.35
C LYS A 5 3.61 -37.25 18.85
N ASN A 6 4.66 -37.47 18.03
CA ASN A 6 4.55 -37.98 16.67
C ASN A 6 3.95 -39.40 16.68
N GLU A 7 2.96 -39.63 15.85
CA GLU A 7 2.60 -40.93 15.33
C GLU A 7 2.83 -41.01 13.84
N ASP A 8 3.64 -42.03 13.48
CA ASP A 8 4.02 -42.38 12.13
C ASP A 8 2.82 -42.84 11.28
N ILE A 9 2.63 -42.27 10.11
CA ILE A 9 1.83 -42.89 9.05
C ILE A 9 2.75 -43.29 7.90
N SER A 10 3.04 -44.58 7.85
CA SER A 10 3.73 -45.23 6.76
C SER A 10 2.83 -45.40 5.52
N TYR A 11 3.20 -44.82 4.40
CA TYR A 11 2.60 -45.19 3.12
C TYR A 11 3.42 -46.28 2.42
N ARG A 12 2.81 -47.49 2.35
CA ARG A 12 3.32 -48.63 1.56
C ARG A 12 3.10 -48.35 0.07
N GLY A 13 4.17 -48.62 -0.71
CA GLY A 13 4.20 -48.51 -2.16
C GLY A 13 3.36 -49.53 -2.89
N ARG A 14 2.97 -49.17 -4.11
CA ARG A 14 2.64 -50.10 -5.19
C ARG A 14 3.57 -49.83 -6.38
N ARG A 15 4.22 -50.92 -6.83
CA ARG A 15 5.06 -51.03 -8.00
C ARG A 15 4.26 -51.24 -9.27
N GLY A 16 4.79 -50.66 -10.37
CA GLY A 16 4.77 -51.25 -11.66
C GLY A 16 4.29 -50.36 -12.81
N PRO A 17 4.63 -50.60 -14.11
CA PRO A 17 5.85 -51.25 -14.58
C PRO A 17 6.66 -50.42 -15.60
N ASP A 18 7.86 -50.92 -15.92
CA ASP A 18 8.79 -50.51 -16.97
C ASP A 18 8.25 -50.08 -18.30
N ARG A 19 8.85 -49.05 -18.91
CA ARG A 19 9.09 -49.00 -20.36
C ARG A 19 10.39 -48.25 -20.69
N LYS A 20 11.19 -48.95 -21.37
CA LYS A 20 12.51 -48.78 -22.00
C LYS A 20 12.75 -47.49 -22.76
N ASP A 21 14.03 -47.12 -22.64
CA ASP A 21 14.95 -46.58 -23.66
C ASP A 21 14.44 -45.61 -24.76
N ARG A 22 14.96 -44.41 -24.73
CA ARG A 22 15.57 -43.77 -25.91
C ARG A 22 16.66 -42.79 -25.46
N SER A 23 17.89 -43.22 -25.79
CA SER A 23 19.12 -42.44 -25.74
C SER A 23 19.05 -41.24 -26.71
N TYR A 24 19.34 -40.01 -26.20
CA TYR A 24 19.83 -38.94 -27.05
C TYR A 24 21.09 -38.33 -26.47
N ALA A 25 22.10 -38.29 -27.37
CA ALA A 25 23.47 -38.01 -27.11
C ALA A 25 23.74 -36.65 -26.43
N ARG A 26 24.49 -36.67 -25.32
CA ARG A 26 25.18 -35.50 -24.76
C ARG A 26 26.36 -35.16 -25.66
N ARG A 27 26.39 -33.98 -26.28
CA ARG A 27 27.60 -33.33 -26.73
C ARG A 27 28.00 -32.27 -25.72
N SER A 28 29.03 -32.60 -24.94
CA SER A 28 29.75 -31.71 -24.07
C SER A 28 30.61 -30.76 -24.89
N TYR A 29 30.41 -29.46 -24.80
CA TYR A 29 31.40 -28.46 -25.17
C TYR A 29 32.03 -27.86 -23.91
N ALA A 30 33.08 -28.50 -23.41
CA ALA A 30 33.97 -27.88 -22.45
C ALA A 30 34.96 -27.00 -23.23
N ARG A 31 34.85 -25.69 -23.20
CA ARG A 31 35.92 -24.78 -23.56
C ARG A 31 36.67 -24.35 -22.31
N LYS A 32 37.92 -24.75 -22.22
CA LYS A 32 38.90 -24.26 -21.24
C LYS A 32 39.09 -22.76 -21.47
N ILE A 33 38.76 -21.95 -20.48
CA ILE A 33 39.14 -20.54 -20.43
C ILE A 33 40.45 -20.47 -19.63
N HIS A 34 41.50 -20.04 -20.29
CA HIS A 34 42.78 -19.72 -19.65
C HIS A 34 42.66 -18.43 -18.85
N CYS A 35 42.99 -18.51 -17.58
CA CYS A 35 43.18 -17.35 -16.72
C CYS A 35 44.36 -16.52 -17.24
N ARG A 36 44.09 -15.34 -17.80
CA ARG A 36 45.11 -14.29 -17.97
C ARG A 36 45.01 -13.32 -16.80
N THR A 37 46.15 -13.03 -16.24
CA THR A 37 46.41 -12.18 -15.07
C THR A 37 45.84 -10.75 -15.24
N LEU A 38 45.27 -10.25 -14.16
CA LEU A 38 44.74 -8.91 -13.96
C LEU A 38 45.85 -7.83 -13.99
N SER A 39 46.23 -7.36 -15.17
CA SER A 39 47.05 -6.14 -15.30
C SER A 39 46.56 -5.14 -16.35
N ASP A 40 45.50 -5.44 -17.12
CA ASP A 40 45.02 -4.56 -18.22
C ASP A 40 43.54 -4.15 -18.03
N GLY A 41 43.12 -3.84 -16.79
CA GLY A 41 41.71 -3.57 -16.43
C GLY A 41 41.27 -2.12 -16.48
N CYS A 42 42.10 -1.16 -16.90
CA CYS A 42 41.72 0.28 -16.86
C CYS A 42 41.04 0.84 -18.11
N ASP A 43 41.11 0.14 -19.26
CA ASP A 43 40.56 0.67 -20.52
C ASP A 43 39.14 0.18 -20.88
N LEU A 44 38.54 -0.70 -20.09
CA LEU A 44 37.18 -1.23 -20.34
C LEU A 44 36.04 -0.36 -19.84
N LEU A 45 36.33 0.71 -19.13
CA LEU A 45 35.37 1.70 -18.65
C LEU A 45 35.34 2.98 -19.52
N GLN A 46 35.78 2.93 -20.76
CA GLN A 46 35.56 4.09 -21.64
C GLN A 46 34.07 4.22 -21.98
N PRO A 47 33.48 5.40 -21.73
CA PRO A 47 32.07 5.66 -21.95
C PRO A 47 31.52 5.31 -23.34
N GLY A 48 32.33 5.45 -24.40
CA GLY A 48 31.91 5.26 -25.79
C GLY A 48 31.53 3.83 -26.19
N ALA A 49 32.10 2.79 -25.54
CA ALA A 49 31.84 1.39 -25.93
C ALA A 49 30.48 0.88 -25.47
N TRP A 50 29.92 1.48 -24.41
CA TRP A 50 28.59 1.17 -23.89
C TRP A 50 27.47 1.87 -24.65
N ASP A 51 27.68 3.12 -25.03
CA ASP A 51 26.69 3.92 -25.79
C ASP A 51 26.33 3.23 -27.10
N GLU A 52 27.32 2.76 -27.83
CA GLU A 52 27.12 2.13 -29.14
C GLU A 52 26.40 0.77 -29.01
N ARG A 53 26.62 0.01 -27.92
CA ARG A 53 26.00 -1.30 -27.73
C ARG A 53 24.55 -1.18 -27.22
N ILE A 54 24.25 -0.31 -26.27
CA ILE A 54 22.88 -0.11 -25.76
C ILE A 54 22.06 0.64 -26.82
N TYR A 55 22.63 1.64 -27.48
CA TYR A 55 21.99 2.37 -28.58
C TYR A 55 21.66 1.47 -29.77
N ARG A 56 22.56 0.53 -30.13
CA ARG A 56 22.28 -0.48 -31.16
C ARG A 56 21.28 -1.54 -30.72
N LEU A 57 21.18 -1.81 -29.41
CA LEU A 57 20.15 -2.70 -28.84
C LEU A 57 18.76 -2.17 -29.07
N LEU A 58 18.59 -0.85 -29.12
CA LEU A 58 17.30 -0.18 -29.17
C LEU A 58 16.95 0.38 -30.56
N GLN A 59 17.93 0.71 -31.42
CA GLN A 59 17.71 1.09 -32.83
C GLN A 59 17.18 -0.04 -33.73
N TRP A 60 16.93 -1.21 -33.16
CA TRP A 60 16.38 -2.38 -33.88
C TRP A 60 14.97 -2.18 -34.39
N LYS A 61 14.23 -1.18 -33.92
CA LYS A 61 12.84 -0.84 -34.30
C LYS A 61 12.58 -0.57 -35.82
N GLU A 62 13.57 -0.34 -36.63
CA GLU A 62 13.33 0.23 -37.99
C GLU A 62 13.23 -0.78 -39.15
N ARG A 63 13.23 -2.11 -38.95
CA ARG A 63 13.36 -3.01 -40.12
C ARG A 63 12.25 -3.98 -40.43
N ASP A 64 11.16 -4.06 -39.64
CA ASP A 64 10.04 -4.98 -39.96
C ASP A 64 8.64 -4.35 -39.75
N THR A 65 8.34 -3.25 -40.45
CA THR A 65 7.00 -2.69 -40.50
C THR A 65 6.28 -3.01 -41.81
N GLU A 66 5.78 -4.24 -41.97
CA GLU A 66 4.80 -4.55 -43.04
C GLU A 66 3.61 -5.46 -42.65
N THR A 67 3.35 -5.71 -41.36
CA THR A 67 2.18 -6.52 -40.94
C THR A 67 1.30 -5.95 -39.83
N GLY A 68 1.43 -4.67 -39.49
CA GLY A 68 0.73 -4.01 -38.40
C GLY A 68 -0.49 -3.19 -38.82
N ARG A 69 -1.50 -3.77 -39.46
CA ARG A 69 -2.83 -3.14 -39.60
C ARG A 69 -3.90 -4.19 -39.60
N LYS A 70 -4.44 -4.54 -38.43
CA LYS A 70 -5.81 -5.02 -38.15
C LYS A 70 -5.94 -5.65 -36.77
N LEU A 71 -6.14 -4.84 -35.76
CA LEU A 71 -6.80 -5.24 -34.51
C LEU A 71 -7.45 -4.01 -33.84
N ALA A 72 -8.14 -3.17 -34.64
CA ALA A 72 -9.15 -2.27 -34.11
C ALA A 72 -10.53 -2.91 -34.36
N GLY A 73 -10.77 -4.04 -33.72
CA GLY A 73 -12.07 -4.66 -33.63
C GLY A 73 -12.78 -4.14 -32.40
N GLY A 74 -13.54 -3.05 -32.56
CA GLY A 74 -14.53 -2.65 -31.56
C GLY A 74 -15.42 -3.87 -31.26
N VAL A 75 -15.43 -4.32 -30.02
CA VAL A 75 -16.37 -5.34 -29.55
C VAL A 75 -17.76 -4.75 -29.72
N ARG A 76 -18.51 -5.27 -30.75
CA ARG A 76 -19.94 -5.04 -30.84
C ARG A 76 -20.57 -5.73 -29.63
N TRP A 77 -21.11 -4.95 -28.71
CA TRP A 77 -22.04 -5.42 -27.72
C TRP A 77 -23.20 -6.07 -28.50
N GLU A 78 -23.43 -7.38 -28.35
CA GLU A 78 -24.68 -7.98 -28.74
C GLU A 78 -25.82 -7.22 -28.06
N ALA A 79 -26.98 -7.08 -28.71
CA ALA A 79 -28.08 -6.24 -28.25
C ALA A 79 -28.63 -6.73 -26.90
N GLY A 80 -27.90 -6.39 -25.82
CA GLY A 80 -28.31 -6.55 -24.43
C GLY A 80 -29.14 -5.35 -23.98
N MET A 81 -29.73 -5.45 -22.82
CA MET A 81 -30.49 -4.41 -22.16
C MET A 81 -29.60 -3.16 -21.96
N GLN A 82 -30.15 -1.98 -22.21
CA GLN A 82 -29.43 -0.72 -21.99
C GLN A 82 -29.63 -0.25 -20.56
N ILE A 83 -28.65 0.46 -19.97
CA ILE A 83 -28.76 1.08 -18.63
C ILE A 83 -30.02 1.95 -18.54
N THR A 84 -30.40 2.62 -19.65
CA THR A 84 -31.62 3.44 -19.75
C THR A 84 -32.91 2.66 -19.58
N ASP A 85 -32.89 1.35 -19.78
CA ASP A 85 -34.05 0.48 -19.68
C ASP A 85 -34.32 0.00 -18.25
N CYS A 86 -33.36 0.18 -17.33
CA CYS A 86 -33.46 -0.18 -15.93
C CYS A 86 -34.41 0.78 -15.16
N SER A 87 -35.71 0.54 -15.27
CA SER A 87 -36.76 1.44 -14.77
C SER A 87 -36.73 1.70 -13.27
N ALA A 88 -36.10 0.82 -12.47
CA ALA A 88 -35.93 0.98 -11.02
C ALA A 88 -34.97 2.11 -10.62
N TYR A 89 -34.17 2.59 -11.57
CA TYR A 89 -33.18 3.64 -11.34
C TYR A 89 -33.53 4.95 -12.04
N GLU A 90 -33.07 6.04 -11.48
CA GLU A 90 -33.02 7.37 -12.08
C GLU A 90 -31.57 7.70 -12.40
N ILE A 91 -31.28 8.05 -13.65
CA ILE A 91 -29.96 8.51 -14.04
C ILE A 91 -29.86 10.00 -13.68
N LEU A 92 -28.99 10.32 -12.73
CA LEU A 92 -28.78 11.70 -12.26
C LEU A 92 -27.72 12.42 -13.12
N GLN A 93 -26.66 11.69 -13.52
CA GLN A 93 -25.57 12.21 -14.32
C GLN A 93 -25.05 11.10 -15.24
N LYS A 94 -24.65 11.51 -16.46
CA LYS A 94 -23.96 10.63 -17.42
C LYS A 94 -22.93 11.47 -18.15
N GLU A 95 -21.68 11.04 -18.15
CA GLU A 95 -20.60 11.71 -18.88
C GLU A 95 -19.50 10.73 -19.28
N ARG A 96 -18.70 11.13 -20.24
CA ARG A 96 -17.47 10.45 -20.59
C ARG A 96 -16.34 11.05 -19.78
N ILE A 97 -15.71 10.25 -18.91
CA ILE A 97 -14.56 10.65 -18.10
C ILE A 97 -13.31 10.24 -18.86
N GLU A 98 -12.73 11.18 -19.59
CA GLU A 98 -11.63 10.91 -20.51
C GLU A 98 -10.35 10.50 -19.76
N ASP A 99 -10.10 11.10 -18.61
CA ASP A 99 -8.89 10.86 -17.80
C ASP A 99 -8.73 9.39 -17.39
N VAL A 100 -9.83 8.69 -17.17
CA VAL A 100 -9.84 7.26 -16.79
C VAL A 100 -10.45 6.35 -17.86
N HIS A 101 -10.68 6.88 -19.07
CA HIS A 101 -11.21 6.15 -20.23
C HIS A 101 -12.52 5.38 -19.95
N ALA A 102 -13.42 5.93 -19.14
CA ALA A 102 -14.65 5.28 -18.73
C ALA A 102 -15.91 6.10 -19.07
N ASP A 103 -17.02 5.42 -19.34
CA ASP A 103 -18.34 6.03 -19.36
C ASP A 103 -18.90 6.04 -17.94
N GLY A 104 -19.00 7.22 -17.32
CA GLY A 104 -19.49 7.43 -15.97
C GLY A 104 -21.01 7.60 -15.93
N TYR A 105 -21.67 6.92 -15.01
CA TYR A 105 -23.08 7.09 -14.71
C TYR A 105 -23.26 7.23 -13.20
N LEU A 106 -24.00 8.26 -12.78
CA LEU A 106 -24.50 8.38 -11.43
C LEU A 106 -26.00 8.09 -11.44
N LEU A 107 -26.41 7.09 -10.66
CA LEU A 107 -27.82 6.67 -10.58
C LEU A 107 -28.30 6.70 -9.12
N ARG A 108 -29.62 6.84 -9.01
CA ARG A 108 -30.31 6.65 -7.73
C ARG A 108 -31.40 5.59 -7.86
N HIS A 109 -31.37 4.57 -7.02
CA HIS A 109 -32.45 3.60 -6.95
C HIS A 109 -33.71 4.26 -6.36
N LYS A 110 -34.81 4.24 -7.11
CA LYS A 110 -36.02 5.05 -6.81
C LYS A 110 -36.67 4.66 -5.48
N LYS A 111 -36.76 3.34 -5.20
CA LYS A 111 -37.44 2.85 -4.02
C LYS A 111 -36.59 2.96 -2.77
N SER A 112 -35.38 2.49 -2.77
CA SER A 112 -34.53 2.46 -1.58
C SER A 112 -33.69 3.72 -1.35
N GLY A 113 -33.51 4.54 -2.41
CA GLY A 113 -32.66 5.72 -2.35
C GLY A 113 -31.14 5.42 -2.44
N ALA A 114 -30.74 4.19 -2.71
CA ALA A 114 -29.34 3.83 -2.88
C ALA A 114 -28.69 4.64 -4.00
N ARG A 115 -27.46 5.10 -3.78
CA ARG A 115 -26.63 5.75 -4.77
C ARG A 115 -25.82 4.69 -5.50
N VAL A 116 -25.76 4.74 -6.82
CA VAL A 116 -25.00 3.79 -7.63
C VAL A 116 -24.15 4.55 -8.64
N MET A 117 -22.86 4.31 -8.64
CA MET A 117 -21.91 4.81 -9.63
C MET A 117 -21.44 3.66 -10.50
N LEU A 118 -21.47 3.86 -11.83
CA LEU A 118 -20.91 2.94 -12.79
C LEU A 118 -19.79 3.62 -13.54
N LEU A 119 -18.64 2.95 -13.67
CA LEU A 119 -17.54 3.32 -14.54
C LEU A 119 -17.35 2.20 -15.58
N ALA A 120 -18.07 2.30 -16.69
CA ALA A 120 -18.03 1.30 -17.74
C ALA A 120 -16.83 1.50 -18.67
N ASN A 121 -15.98 0.48 -18.78
CA ASN A 121 -14.75 0.50 -19.60
C ASN A 121 -14.39 -0.93 -20.06
N GLN A 122 -13.19 -1.12 -20.63
CA GLN A 122 -12.73 -2.39 -21.18
C GLN A 122 -11.85 -3.21 -20.21
N ASP A 123 -11.66 -2.75 -18.98
CA ASP A 123 -10.86 -3.49 -17.99
C ASP A 123 -11.59 -4.77 -17.58
N GLU A 124 -10.94 -5.91 -17.76
CA GLU A 124 -11.51 -7.20 -17.39
C GLU A 124 -11.50 -7.44 -15.88
N ASN A 125 -10.68 -6.70 -15.13
CA ASN A 125 -10.65 -6.77 -13.67
C ASN A 125 -11.80 -5.94 -13.07
N LYS A 126 -12.96 -6.57 -13.00
CA LYS A 126 -14.21 -5.98 -12.52
C LYS A 126 -14.12 -5.71 -11.03
N VAL A 127 -14.60 -4.54 -10.61
CA VAL A 127 -14.68 -4.16 -9.21
C VAL A 127 -16.10 -3.82 -8.82
N PHE A 128 -16.53 -4.37 -7.70
CA PHE A 128 -17.71 -3.96 -6.94
C PHE A 128 -17.25 -3.46 -5.57
N ASN A 129 -17.80 -2.34 -5.13
CA ASN A 129 -17.61 -1.86 -3.78
C ASN A 129 -18.94 -1.32 -3.24
N ILE A 130 -19.35 -1.76 -2.06
CA ILE A 130 -20.46 -1.14 -1.34
C ILE A 130 -19.91 -0.43 -0.11
N ILE A 131 -20.22 0.84 -0.01
CA ILE A 131 -19.66 1.78 0.96
C ILE A 131 -20.79 2.39 1.78
N PHE A 132 -20.61 2.48 3.07
CA PHE A 132 -21.52 3.18 3.97
C PHE A 132 -20.79 4.31 4.68
N ARG A 133 -21.44 5.47 4.86
CA ARG A 133 -20.95 6.44 5.84
C ARG A 133 -21.24 5.90 7.23
N THR A 134 -20.20 5.74 8.02
CA THR A 134 -20.26 5.11 9.36
C THR A 134 -19.53 5.97 10.40
N PRO A 135 -19.94 7.25 10.58
CA PRO A 135 -19.25 8.13 11.51
C PRO A 135 -19.40 7.61 12.95
N PRO A 136 -18.31 7.22 13.62
CA PRO A 136 -18.34 6.80 15.03
C PRO A 136 -18.58 8.00 15.95
N ALA A 137 -19.23 7.74 17.08
CA ALA A 137 -19.46 8.74 18.13
C ALA A 137 -18.44 8.66 19.26
N ASP A 138 -17.71 7.54 19.35
CA ASP A 138 -16.73 7.25 20.40
C ASP A 138 -15.67 6.26 19.88
N SER A 139 -14.67 5.99 20.71
CA SER A 139 -13.55 5.11 20.38
C SER A 139 -13.79 3.62 20.71
N THR A 140 -15.05 3.16 20.74
CA THR A 140 -15.38 1.75 21.01
C THR A 140 -15.09 0.83 19.82
N GLY A 141 -14.74 1.37 18.65
CA GLY A 141 -14.46 0.57 17.45
C GLY A 141 -15.68 -0.12 16.85
N VAL A 142 -16.88 0.39 17.12
CA VAL A 142 -18.13 -0.23 16.66
C VAL A 142 -18.19 -0.42 15.14
N ALA A 143 -17.64 0.52 14.37
CA ALA A 143 -17.58 0.42 12.90
C ALA A 143 -16.67 -0.73 12.45
N HIS A 144 -15.50 -0.88 13.06
CA HIS A 144 -14.52 -1.93 12.76
C HIS A 144 -15.04 -3.32 13.21
N ILE A 145 -15.61 -3.41 14.41
CA ILE A 145 -16.21 -4.66 14.89
C ILE A 145 -17.37 -5.10 13.97
N LEU A 146 -18.16 -4.15 13.44
CA LEU A 146 -19.20 -4.45 12.46
C LEU A 146 -18.63 -4.88 11.11
N GLU A 147 -17.54 -4.26 10.67
CA GLU A 147 -16.85 -4.66 9.44
C GLU A 147 -16.53 -6.16 9.44
N HIS A 148 -15.91 -6.67 10.52
CA HIS A 148 -15.63 -8.09 10.71
C HIS A 148 -16.93 -8.91 10.84
N SER A 149 -17.84 -8.46 11.69
CA SER A 149 -19.00 -9.23 12.12
C SER A 149 -20.02 -9.51 11.02
N VAL A 150 -20.25 -8.56 10.09
CA VAL A 150 -21.20 -8.76 8.98
C VAL A 150 -20.73 -9.85 8.02
N LEU A 151 -19.44 -10.11 7.93
CA LEU A 151 -18.85 -11.18 7.12
C LEU A 151 -18.91 -12.55 7.81
N CYS A 152 -19.32 -12.63 9.10
CA CYS A 152 -19.43 -13.88 9.85
C CYS A 152 -20.80 -14.55 9.69
N GLY A 153 -21.32 -14.61 8.45
CA GLY A 153 -22.55 -15.27 8.08
C GLY A 153 -23.75 -14.36 7.89
N SER A 154 -24.59 -14.75 6.95
CA SER A 154 -25.75 -13.97 6.55
C SER A 154 -26.97 -14.87 6.30
N ARG A 155 -28.10 -14.25 5.97
CA ARG A 155 -29.39 -14.93 5.72
C ARG A 155 -29.26 -16.09 4.72
N GLU A 156 -28.61 -15.85 3.56
CA GLU A 156 -28.46 -16.86 2.53
C GLU A 156 -27.22 -17.72 2.74
N PHE A 157 -26.20 -17.19 3.41
CA PHE A 157 -24.92 -17.84 3.64
C PHE A 157 -24.66 -18.00 5.17
N PRO A 158 -25.38 -18.91 5.85
CA PRO A 158 -25.39 -18.99 7.33
C PRO A 158 -24.18 -19.73 7.92
N LEU A 159 -23.02 -19.66 7.29
CA LEU A 159 -21.75 -20.17 7.79
C LEU A 159 -21.19 -19.24 8.86
N LYS A 160 -20.25 -19.75 9.66
CA LYS A 160 -19.49 -18.93 10.62
C LYS A 160 -18.49 -18.02 9.90
N ASP A 161 -17.91 -18.52 8.80
CA ASP A 161 -16.95 -17.81 8.00
C ASP A 161 -17.21 -18.09 6.49
N PRO A 162 -18.22 -17.44 5.89
CA PRO A 162 -18.47 -17.53 4.46
C PRO A 162 -17.31 -17.04 3.62
N PHE A 163 -16.54 -16.06 4.14
CA PHE A 163 -15.40 -15.46 3.48
C PHE A 163 -14.29 -16.49 3.21
N VAL A 164 -13.87 -17.25 4.23
CA VAL A 164 -12.84 -18.28 4.08
C VAL A 164 -13.30 -19.40 3.15
N GLU A 165 -14.57 -19.80 3.20
CA GLU A 165 -15.09 -20.81 2.30
C GLU A 165 -15.14 -20.30 0.85
N LEU A 166 -15.55 -19.06 0.63
CA LEU A 166 -15.62 -18.44 -0.69
C LEU A 166 -14.23 -18.35 -1.35
N VAL A 167 -13.20 -17.90 -0.60
CA VAL A 167 -11.81 -17.79 -1.11
C VAL A 167 -11.27 -19.12 -1.63
N LYS A 168 -11.65 -20.26 -1.02
CA LYS A 168 -11.17 -21.59 -1.47
C LYS A 168 -11.56 -21.94 -2.90
N GLY A 169 -12.63 -21.36 -3.43
CA GLY A 169 -13.14 -21.64 -4.77
C GLY A 169 -13.30 -20.42 -5.67
N SER A 170 -12.75 -19.28 -5.28
CA SER A 170 -12.81 -18.03 -6.03
C SER A 170 -11.56 -17.81 -6.87
N LEU A 171 -11.69 -17.03 -7.94
CA LEU A 171 -10.63 -16.47 -8.78
C LEU A 171 -10.50 -14.96 -8.53
N ASN A 172 -10.81 -14.51 -7.32
CA ASN A 172 -10.73 -13.11 -6.97
C ASN A 172 -9.32 -12.53 -7.21
N THR A 173 -9.28 -11.30 -7.63
CA THR A 173 -8.07 -10.49 -7.71
C THR A 173 -7.94 -9.57 -6.51
N PHE A 174 -9.06 -9.32 -5.82
CA PHE A 174 -9.12 -8.61 -4.56
C PHE A 174 -10.37 -9.03 -3.76
N LEU A 175 -10.21 -9.17 -2.47
CA LEU A 175 -11.26 -9.53 -1.53
C LEU A 175 -10.88 -9.00 -0.16
N ASN A 176 -11.61 -8.00 0.35
CA ASN A 176 -11.36 -7.39 1.65
C ASN A 176 -12.58 -6.65 2.18
N ALA A 177 -12.48 -6.12 3.40
CA ALA A 177 -13.31 -5.07 3.94
C ALA A 177 -12.36 -4.02 4.58
N MET A 178 -12.81 -2.78 4.74
CA MET A 178 -11.96 -1.68 5.20
C MET A 178 -12.78 -0.68 5.99
N THR A 179 -12.35 -0.39 7.22
CA THR A 179 -12.91 0.69 8.06
C THR A 179 -11.98 1.90 8.03
N TYR A 180 -12.56 3.05 7.69
CA TYR A 180 -11.95 4.36 7.71
C TYR A 180 -12.62 5.22 8.80
N PRO A 181 -12.06 6.39 9.13
CA PRO A 181 -12.64 7.24 10.19
C PRO A 181 -14.10 7.66 9.98
N ASP A 182 -14.62 7.65 8.75
CA ASP A 182 -15.96 8.13 8.41
C ASP A 182 -16.78 7.19 7.52
N LYS A 183 -16.17 6.11 7.04
CA LYS A 183 -16.78 5.15 6.10
C LYS A 183 -16.31 3.73 6.36
N THR A 184 -17.15 2.77 5.98
CA THR A 184 -16.78 1.35 5.91
C THR A 184 -17.07 0.82 4.51
N MET A 185 -16.12 0.11 3.92
CA MET A 185 -16.13 -0.37 2.54
C MET A 185 -16.03 -1.88 2.45
N TYR A 186 -16.69 -2.45 1.48
CA TYR A 186 -16.70 -3.89 1.20
C TYR A 186 -16.37 -4.14 -0.29
N PRO A 187 -15.09 -4.01 -0.66
CA PRO A 187 -14.65 -4.17 -2.06
C PRO A 187 -14.35 -5.61 -2.43
N VAL A 188 -14.75 -5.99 -3.64
CA VAL A 188 -14.36 -7.26 -4.28
C VAL A 188 -13.99 -7.03 -5.73
N ALA A 189 -13.05 -7.84 -6.25
CA ALA A 189 -12.66 -7.79 -7.66
C ALA A 189 -12.39 -9.18 -8.23
N SER A 190 -12.73 -9.37 -9.50
CA SER A 190 -12.40 -10.58 -10.25
C SER A 190 -12.40 -10.31 -11.76
N CYS A 191 -11.47 -10.98 -12.47
CA CYS A 191 -11.49 -11.04 -13.94
C CYS A 191 -12.53 -12.04 -14.46
N ASN A 192 -12.98 -12.98 -13.64
CA ASN A 192 -13.99 -13.98 -14.03
C ASN A 192 -15.40 -13.46 -13.73
N ASP A 193 -16.30 -13.48 -14.73
CA ASP A 193 -17.63 -12.89 -14.60
C ASP A 193 -18.54 -13.65 -13.63
N GLN A 194 -18.48 -15.00 -13.62
CA GLN A 194 -19.28 -15.78 -12.67
C GLN A 194 -18.77 -15.64 -11.24
N ASP A 195 -17.47 -15.60 -11.06
CA ASP A 195 -16.85 -15.35 -9.76
C ASP A 195 -17.24 -13.97 -9.21
N PHE A 196 -17.17 -12.96 -10.06
CA PHE A 196 -17.59 -11.60 -9.71
C PHE A 196 -19.05 -11.52 -9.26
N LYS A 197 -19.97 -12.26 -9.96
CA LYS A 197 -21.38 -12.39 -9.54
C LYS A 197 -21.51 -13.04 -8.15
N ASN A 198 -20.75 -14.11 -7.93
CA ASN A 198 -20.75 -14.83 -6.66
C ASN A 198 -20.26 -13.94 -5.52
N LEU A 199 -19.18 -13.22 -5.74
CA LEU A 199 -18.60 -12.26 -4.77
C LEU A 199 -19.58 -11.13 -4.43
N MET A 200 -20.20 -10.50 -5.44
CA MET A 200 -21.23 -9.47 -5.21
C MET A 200 -22.39 -10.02 -4.37
N HIS A 201 -22.86 -11.24 -4.67
CA HIS A 201 -23.98 -11.85 -3.96
C HIS A 201 -23.68 -12.06 -2.47
N VAL A 202 -22.53 -12.66 -2.17
CA VAL A 202 -22.13 -12.92 -0.77
C VAL A 202 -21.99 -11.62 -0.01
N TYR A 203 -21.36 -10.58 -0.60
CA TYR A 203 -21.14 -9.30 0.07
C TYR A 203 -22.43 -8.48 0.25
N MET A 204 -23.32 -8.47 -0.74
CA MET A 204 -24.60 -7.79 -0.61
C MET A 204 -25.50 -8.43 0.48
N ASP A 205 -25.50 -9.78 0.56
CA ASP A 205 -26.28 -10.45 1.61
C ASP A 205 -25.65 -10.25 3.01
N ALA A 206 -24.32 -10.27 3.08
CA ALA A 206 -23.58 -10.03 4.31
C ALA A 206 -23.88 -8.66 4.93
N VAL A 207 -23.80 -7.57 4.14
CA VAL A 207 -23.96 -6.21 4.66
C VAL A 207 -25.42 -5.86 4.99
N PHE A 208 -26.41 -6.43 4.26
CA PHE A 208 -27.82 -6.09 4.47
C PHE A 208 -28.58 -7.06 5.38
N TYR A 209 -28.14 -8.31 5.47
CA TYR A 209 -28.81 -9.36 6.23
C TYR A 209 -27.84 -10.23 7.05
N PRO A 210 -26.94 -9.62 7.83
CA PRO A 210 -25.98 -10.38 8.63
C PRO A 210 -26.68 -11.14 9.78
N ASN A 211 -26.11 -12.28 10.18
CA ASN A 211 -26.60 -13.09 11.29
C ASN A 211 -26.33 -12.50 12.68
N ILE A 212 -25.81 -11.29 12.75
CA ILE A 212 -25.48 -10.60 14.02
C ILE A 212 -26.71 -10.37 14.93
N TYR A 213 -27.92 -10.31 14.36
CA TYR A 213 -29.15 -10.15 15.12
C TYR A 213 -29.65 -11.44 15.78
N GLU A 214 -29.19 -12.61 15.27
CA GLU A 214 -29.59 -13.92 15.75
C GLU A 214 -28.54 -14.57 16.65
N LYS A 215 -27.25 -14.18 16.48
CA LYS A 215 -26.09 -14.81 17.12
C LYS A 215 -25.21 -13.76 17.80
N GLU A 216 -25.44 -13.56 19.11
CA GLU A 216 -24.57 -12.69 19.95
C GLU A 216 -23.11 -13.18 19.94
N GLU A 217 -22.88 -14.49 19.70
CA GLU A 217 -21.56 -15.09 19.64
C GLU A 217 -20.65 -14.45 18.59
N ILE A 218 -21.20 -13.94 17.49
CA ILE A 218 -20.43 -13.22 16.46
C ILE A 218 -19.82 -11.94 17.04
N PHE A 219 -20.64 -11.11 17.71
CA PHE A 219 -20.14 -9.90 18.37
C PHE A 219 -19.07 -10.23 19.42
N ARG A 220 -19.28 -11.29 20.20
CA ARG A 220 -18.37 -11.70 21.27
C ARG A 220 -17.07 -12.30 20.73
N GLN A 221 -17.09 -12.91 19.56
CA GLN A 221 -15.91 -13.43 18.86
C GLN A 221 -15.13 -12.29 18.22
N GLU A 222 -15.79 -11.50 17.38
CA GLU A 222 -15.12 -10.47 16.56
C GLU A 222 -14.80 -9.20 17.38
N GLY A 223 -15.69 -8.76 18.25
CA GLY A 223 -15.50 -7.57 19.06
C GLY A 223 -14.70 -7.83 20.32
N TRP A 224 -15.42 -8.11 21.41
CA TRP A 224 -14.81 -8.40 22.70
C TRP A 224 -15.72 -9.22 23.62
N HIS A 225 -15.12 -9.91 24.60
CA HIS A 225 -15.85 -10.60 25.68
C HIS A 225 -14.97 -10.77 26.91
N TYR A 226 -15.64 -10.98 28.07
CA TYR A 226 -14.96 -11.49 29.25
C TYR A 226 -14.64 -12.98 29.06
N GLN A 227 -13.34 -13.33 29.14
CA GLN A 227 -12.89 -14.72 29.11
C GLN A 227 -12.58 -15.20 30.53
N LEU A 228 -13.26 -16.27 30.96
CA LEU A 228 -13.06 -16.95 32.25
C LEU A 228 -13.21 -18.44 32.03
N GLU A 229 -12.10 -19.21 32.09
CA GLU A 229 -12.09 -20.66 31.86
C GLU A 229 -12.60 -21.42 33.09
N GLN A 230 -12.13 -21.02 34.26
CA GLN A 230 -12.57 -21.57 35.57
C GLN A 230 -12.83 -20.40 36.53
N VAL A 231 -13.66 -20.64 37.57
CA VAL A 231 -14.03 -19.57 38.51
C VAL A 231 -12.81 -18.95 39.20
N ASP A 232 -11.75 -19.74 39.43
CA ASP A 232 -10.53 -19.28 40.11
C ASP A 232 -9.50 -18.62 39.19
N ASP A 233 -9.62 -18.75 37.86
CA ASP A 233 -8.72 -18.15 36.90
C ASP A 233 -8.82 -16.61 36.87
N PRO A 234 -7.78 -15.88 36.42
CA PRO A 234 -7.89 -14.44 36.18
C PRO A 234 -8.89 -14.14 35.06
N LEU A 235 -9.74 -13.15 35.30
CA LEU A 235 -10.65 -12.63 34.28
C LEU A 235 -9.86 -11.84 33.24
N LYS A 236 -10.14 -12.03 31.94
CA LYS A 236 -9.45 -11.35 30.83
C LYS A 236 -10.46 -10.78 29.84
N TYR A 237 -10.04 -9.76 29.11
CA TYR A 237 -10.67 -9.37 27.85
C TYR A 237 -10.11 -10.23 26.72
N ASN A 238 -10.94 -10.62 25.77
CA ASN A 238 -10.55 -11.30 24.53
C ASN A 238 -11.54 -10.95 23.42
N GLY A 239 -11.11 -11.09 22.15
CA GLY A 239 -11.87 -10.79 20.94
C GLY A 239 -10.92 -10.53 19.78
N VAL A 240 -11.37 -10.73 18.55
CA VAL A 240 -10.51 -10.56 17.36
C VAL A 240 -10.05 -9.10 17.23
N VAL A 241 -10.99 -8.16 17.08
CA VAL A 241 -10.69 -6.73 16.95
C VAL A 241 -10.01 -6.17 18.21
N TYR A 242 -10.44 -6.59 19.40
CA TYR A 242 -9.76 -6.18 20.64
C TYR A 242 -8.27 -6.53 20.64
N ASN A 243 -7.92 -7.76 20.24
CA ASN A 243 -6.53 -8.21 20.20
C ASN A 243 -5.75 -7.55 19.06
N GLU A 244 -6.38 -7.36 17.91
CA GLU A 244 -5.79 -6.66 16.75
C GLU A 244 -5.44 -5.22 17.11
N MET A 245 -6.38 -4.48 17.69
CA MET A 245 -6.15 -3.10 18.10
C MET A 245 -5.14 -2.98 19.24
N LYS A 246 -5.08 -3.97 20.16
CA LYS A 246 -4.00 -4.06 21.16
C LYS A 246 -2.63 -4.21 20.47
N GLY A 247 -2.56 -4.94 19.37
CA GLY A 247 -1.37 -5.06 18.53
C GLY A 247 -1.02 -3.74 17.82
N ALA A 248 -2.00 -3.09 17.18
CA ALA A 248 -1.82 -1.82 16.48
C ALA A 248 -1.29 -0.71 17.43
N PHE A 249 -1.84 -0.61 18.63
CA PHE A 249 -1.37 0.35 19.65
C PHE A 249 0.04 0.04 20.22
N SER A 250 0.69 -1.03 19.79
CA SER A 250 2.11 -1.25 20.06
C SER A 250 3.04 -0.55 19.07
N SER A 251 2.53 -0.05 17.93
CA SER A 251 3.28 0.75 16.95
C SER A 251 3.31 2.21 17.37
N SER A 252 4.50 2.80 17.46
CA SER A 252 4.69 4.22 17.78
C SER A 252 4.08 5.13 16.71
N GLU A 253 4.22 4.76 15.44
CA GLU A 253 3.70 5.52 14.30
C GLU A 253 2.17 5.53 14.29
N GLU A 254 1.55 4.38 14.51
CA GLU A 254 0.09 4.25 14.61
C GLU A 254 -0.51 5.07 15.77
N VAL A 255 0.14 5.05 16.93
CA VAL A 255 -0.28 5.86 18.09
C VAL A 255 -0.18 7.35 17.79
N LEU A 256 0.91 7.78 17.12
CA LEU A 256 1.12 9.17 16.76
C LEU A 256 0.11 9.67 15.73
N GLU A 257 -0.11 8.90 14.66
CA GLU A 257 -1.05 9.24 13.59
C GLU A 257 -2.47 9.45 14.13
N ARG A 258 -2.95 8.51 14.96
CA ARG A 258 -4.26 8.62 15.62
C ARG A 258 -4.39 9.88 16.44
N GLU A 259 -3.36 10.21 17.20
CA GLU A 259 -3.39 11.40 18.06
C GLU A 259 -3.38 12.70 17.24
N ILE A 260 -2.72 12.72 16.07
CA ILE A 260 -2.80 13.86 15.15
C ILE A 260 -4.25 14.09 14.72
N PHE A 261 -4.98 13.03 14.33
CA PHE A 261 -6.41 13.13 14.01
C PHE A 261 -7.24 13.63 15.18
N ASN A 262 -7.06 13.05 16.37
CA ASN A 262 -7.80 13.42 17.58
C ASN A 262 -7.62 14.90 17.94
N VAL A 263 -6.40 15.40 17.80
CA VAL A 263 -6.07 16.78 18.14
C VAL A 263 -6.53 17.78 17.09
N LEU A 264 -6.44 17.44 15.79
CA LEU A 264 -6.87 18.33 14.69
C LEU A 264 -8.39 18.41 14.53
N PHE A 265 -9.12 17.36 14.90
CA PHE A 265 -10.56 17.22 14.59
C PHE A 265 -11.44 16.84 15.80
N PRO A 266 -11.26 17.44 16.99
CA PRO A 266 -11.87 16.97 18.25
C PRO A 266 -13.40 16.98 18.26
N ASP A 267 -14.05 17.82 17.43
CA ASP A 267 -15.53 17.98 17.40
C ASP A 267 -16.18 17.15 16.27
N THR A 268 -15.46 16.26 15.62
CA THR A 268 -15.91 15.49 14.46
C THR A 268 -15.66 13.98 14.66
N PRO A 269 -16.18 13.09 13.80
CA PRO A 269 -15.86 11.67 13.85
C PRO A 269 -14.36 11.34 13.75
N TYR A 270 -13.56 12.25 13.22
CA TYR A 270 -12.11 12.09 13.15
C TYR A 270 -11.39 12.30 14.49
N GLY A 271 -12.08 12.90 15.49
CA GLY A 271 -11.56 13.08 16.85
C GLY A 271 -11.69 11.84 17.74
N VAL A 272 -12.12 10.71 17.20
CA VAL A 272 -12.23 9.42 17.89
C VAL A 272 -11.58 8.30 17.07
N GLU A 273 -11.23 7.20 17.73
CA GLU A 273 -10.59 6.05 17.06
C GLU A 273 -11.64 5.10 16.46
N SER A 274 -11.80 5.15 15.13
CA SER A 274 -12.79 4.33 14.42
C SER A 274 -12.47 2.83 14.47
N GLY A 275 -11.19 2.47 14.53
CA GLY A 275 -10.74 1.09 14.72
C GLY A 275 -10.97 0.54 16.10
N GLY A 276 -11.07 1.42 17.10
CA GLY A 276 -11.29 1.14 18.49
C GLY A 276 -10.04 1.23 19.36
N ASP A 277 -10.12 2.02 20.44
CA ASP A 277 -9.12 2.04 21.48
C ASP A 277 -9.32 0.82 22.40
N PRO A 278 -8.30 -0.04 22.63
CA PRO A 278 -8.40 -1.18 23.54
C PRO A 278 -8.92 -0.85 24.95
N LYS A 279 -8.79 0.40 25.39
CA LYS A 279 -9.34 0.88 26.68
C LYS A 279 -10.84 1.15 26.61
N CYS A 280 -11.36 1.48 25.42
CA CYS A 280 -12.76 1.85 25.15
C CYS A 280 -13.57 0.70 24.53
N ILE A 281 -12.96 -0.18 23.77
CA ILE A 281 -13.64 -1.34 23.13
C ILE A 281 -14.52 -2.12 24.13
N PRO A 282 -14.09 -2.40 25.40
CA PRO A 282 -14.91 -3.12 26.36
C PRO A 282 -16.15 -2.35 26.89
N ASP A 283 -16.33 -1.10 26.50
CA ASP A 283 -17.52 -0.32 26.84
C ASP A 283 -18.64 -0.47 25.79
N LEU A 284 -18.33 -1.07 24.61
CA LEU A 284 -19.33 -1.35 23.58
C LEU A 284 -20.26 -2.48 24.03
N THR A 285 -21.55 -2.19 24.04
CA THR A 285 -22.59 -3.19 24.32
C THR A 285 -23.13 -3.82 23.03
N TYR A 286 -23.68 -5.02 23.13
CA TYR A 286 -24.32 -5.68 21.98
C TYR A 286 -25.49 -4.88 21.41
N GLU A 287 -26.26 -4.21 22.26
CA GLU A 287 -27.38 -3.35 21.87
C GLU A 287 -26.90 -2.15 21.04
N ASN A 288 -25.83 -1.48 21.49
CA ASN A 288 -25.24 -0.35 20.75
C ASN A 288 -24.65 -0.80 19.40
N PHE A 289 -24.02 -1.96 19.38
CA PHE A 289 -23.50 -2.59 18.17
C PHE A 289 -24.61 -2.85 17.14
N LEU A 290 -25.74 -3.46 17.56
CA LEU A 290 -26.90 -3.69 16.68
C LEU A 290 -27.56 -2.37 16.24
N ALA A 291 -27.66 -1.39 17.15
CA ALA A 291 -28.21 -0.08 16.82
C ALA A 291 -27.40 0.67 15.76
N PHE A 292 -26.08 0.54 15.79
CA PHE A 292 -25.19 1.14 14.80
C PHE A 292 -25.39 0.52 13.41
N HIS A 293 -25.46 -0.82 13.32
CA HIS A 293 -25.79 -1.49 12.05
C HIS A 293 -27.17 -1.05 11.55
N GLY A 294 -28.20 -1.12 12.38
CA GLY A 294 -29.56 -0.72 12.03
C GLY A 294 -29.69 0.73 11.57
N LYS A 295 -28.82 1.63 12.07
CA LYS A 295 -28.78 3.04 11.65
C LYS A 295 -28.09 3.23 10.31
N TYR A 296 -26.92 2.65 10.11
CA TYR A 296 -26.02 3.02 9.01
C TYR A 296 -26.03 2.05 7.83
N TYR A 297 -26.32 0.75 8.05
CA TYR A 297 -26.26 -0.27 6.98
C TYR A 297 -27.60 -0.39 6.24
N HIS A 298 -28.04 0.72 5.67
CA HIS A 298 -29.27 0.82 4.89
C HIS A 298 -28.96 1.33 3.49
N PRO A 299 -29.65 0.84 2.41
CA PRO A 299 -29.40 1.30 1.05
C PRO A 299 -29.47 2.81 0.86
N SER A 300 -30.32 3.53 1.61
CA SER A 300 -30.37 5.01 1.56
C SER A 300 -29.07 5.69 2.01
N ASN A 301 -28.22 5.01 2.76
CA ASN A 301 -26.91 5.46 3.23
C ASN A 301 -25.76 4.88 2.39
N SER A 302 -26.06 3.96 1.46
CA SER A 302 -25.01 3.28 0.68
C SER A 302 -24.56 4.09 -0.53
N TYR A 303 -23.31 3.86 -0.90
CA TYR A 303 -22.65 4.28 -2.11
C TYR A 303 -22.13 3.02 -2.80
N ILE A 304 -22.81 2.60 -3.86
CA ILE A 304 -22.48 1.38 -4.60
C ILE A 304 -21.66 1.76 -5.84
N PHE A 305 -20.54 1.11 -6.02
CA PHE A 305 -19.61 1.38 -7.10
C PHE A 305 -19.36 0.12 -7.93
N LEU A 306 -19.48 0.23 -9.26
CA LEU A 306 -19.21 -0.82 -10.24
C LEU A 306 -18.26 -0.30 -11.31
N TYR A 307 -17.19 -1.05 -11.57
CA TYR A 307 -16.15 -0.71 -12.53
C TYR A 307 -15.81 -1.90 -13.42
N GLY A 308 -15.52 -1.64 -14.69
CA GLY A 308 -14.91 -2.60 -15.59
C GLY A 308 -15.82 -3.06 -16.74
N ASN A 309 -15.36 -4.11 -17.41
CA ASN A 309 -16.03 -4.72 -18.57
C ASN A 309 -17.07 -5.73 -18.11
N MET A 310 -18.32 -5.29 -17.94
CA MET A 310 -19.44 -6.15 -17.55
C MET A 310 -20.75 -5.65 -18.15
N ASP A 311 -21.78 -6.50 -18.19
CA ASP A 311 -23.16 -6.05 -18.46
C ASP A 311 -23.70 -5.29 -17.24
N MET A 312 -23.58 -3.95 -17.28
CA MET A 312 -23.99 -3.06 -16.20
C MET A 312 -25.52 -3.11 -15.97
N ALA A 313 -26.32 -3.28 -17.03
CA ALA A 313 -27.77 -3.34 -16.91
C ALA A 313 -28.22 -4.63 -16.21
N GLU A 314 -27.63 -5.77 -16.53
CA GLU A 314 -27.87 -7.04 -15.83
C GLU A 314 -27.56 -6.91 -14.33
N ARG A 315 -26.45 -6.23 -13.97
CA ARG A 315 -26.09 -6.04 -12.56
C ARG A 315 -27.10 -5.13 -11.82
N LEU A 316 -27.52 -4.05 -12.47
CA LEU A 316 -28.52 -3.14 -11.90
C LEU A 316 -29.85 -3.86 -11.65
N GLU A 317 -30.35 -4.64 -12.61
CA GLU A 317 -31.58 -5.42 -12.43
C GLU A 317 -31.47 -6.46 -11.32
N TRP A 318 -30.30 -7.15 -11.27
CA TRP A 318 -30.07 -8.13 -10.22
C TRP A 318 -30.05 -7.47 -8.83
N MET A 319 -29.36 -6.33 -8.67
CA MET A 319 -29.33 -5.59 -7.40
C MET A 319 -30.71 -5.10 -6.99
N ASP A 320 -31.53 -4.59 -7.93
CA ASP A 320 -32.91 -4.20 -7.66
C ASP A 320 -33.72 -5.39 -7.15
N LYS A 321 -33.77 -6.47 -7.97
CA LYS A 321 -34.63 -7.61 -7.71
C LYS A 321 -34.28 -8.33 -6.41
N GLU A 322 -33.02 -8.60 -6.17
CA GLU A 322 -32.58 -9.45 -5.04
C GLU A 322 -32.47 -8.64 -3.74
N TYR A 323 -32.09 -7.35 -3.80
CA TYR A 323 -31.78 -6.55 -2.61
C TYR A 323 -32.54 -5.22 -2.53
N LEU A 324 -32.30 -4.29 -3.42
CA LEU A 324 -32.67 -2.89 -3.23
C LEU A 324 -34.18 -2.64 -3.20
N SER A 325 -34.96 -3.41 -3.99
CA SER A 325 -36.43 -3.33 -3.97
C SER A 325 -37.09 -3.80 -2.65
N LYS A 326 -36.33 -4.44 -1.76
CA LYS A 326 -36.83 -4.89 -0.43
C LYS A 326 -36.87 -3.75 0.61
N PHE A 327 -36.21 -2.64 0.30
CA PHE A 327 -36.08 -1.51 1.21
C PHE A 327 -36.85 -0.29 0.71
N ASP A 328 -37.47 0.43 1.60
CA ASP A 328 -38.05 1.75 1.33
C ASP A 328 -37.04 2.85 1.67
N LYS A 329 -37.07 3.99 0.95
CA LYS A 329 -36.21 5.13 1.21
C LYS A 329 -36.44 5.70 2.62
N ILE A 330 -35.36 5.85 3.37
CA ILE A 330 -35.34 6.51 4.68
C ILE A 330 -34.33 7.66 4.70
N THR A 331 -34.41 8.52 5.70
CA THR A 331 -33.38 9.52 5.98
C THR A 331 -32.44 8.95 7.04
N VAL A 332 -31.13 8.94 6.70
CA VAL A 332 -30.08 8.51 7.62
C VAL A 332 -29.22 9.72 7.97
N ASP A 333 -29.14 10.02 9.26
CA ASP A 333 -28.25 11.07 9.77
C ASP A 333 -26.82 10.52 9.86
N SER A 334 -26.08 10.71 8.79
CA SER A 334 -24.69 10.26 8.62
C SER A 334 -23.76 11.34 8.03
N GLN A 335 -24.22 12.60 7.98
CA GLN A 335 -23.43 13.69 7.42
C GLN A 335 -22.17 13.95 8.28
N ILE A 336 -21.06 14.17 7.60
CA ILE A 336 -19.80 14.54 8.24
C ILE A 336 -19.73 16.06 8.30
N ALA A 337 -19.59 16.61 9.49
CA ALA A 337 -19.38 18.04 9.68
C ALA A 337 -17.90 18.40 9.57
N LYS A 338 -17.60 19.61 9.10
CA LYS A 338 -16.24 20.15 9.14
C LYS A 338 -15.89 20.58 10.57
N GLN A 339 -14.65 20.32 10.97
CA GLN A 339 -14.06 20.92 12.17
C GLN A 339 -13.97 22.43 11.98
N LYS A 340 -14.38 23.17 12.99
CA LYS A 340 -14.20 24.63 12.98
C LYS A 340 -12.72 24.97 13.15
N PRO A 341 -12.22 25.98 12.42
CA PRO A 341 -10.83 26.41 12.57
C PRO A 341 -10.50 26.78 14.02
N PHE A 342 -9.32 26.45 14.46
CA PHE A 342 -8.80 26.85 15.77
C PHE A 342 -8.46 28.34 15.80
N GLU A 343 -8.43 28.94 16.99
CA GLU A 343 -7.95 30.32 17.18
C GLU A 343 -6.41 30.39 17.26
N LYS A 344 -5.74 29.27 17.60
CA LYS A 344 -4.30 29.13 17.72
C LYS A 344 -3.88 27.66 17.57
N THR A 345 -2.63 27.43 17.23
CA THR A 345 -2.00 26.11 17.23
C THR A 345 -2.21 25.40 18.57
N VAL A 346 -2.61 24.14 18.54
CA VAL A 346 -2.76 23.27 19.72
C VAL A 346 -1.46 22.49 19.93
N GLU A 347 -0.98 22.41 21.17
CA GLU A 347 0.15 21.55 21.52
C GLU A 347 -0.34 20.35 22.34
N HIS A 348 0.14 19.16 21.99
CA HIS A 348 -0.20 17.92 22.69
C HIS A 348 1.02 17.03 22.87
N LYS A 349 1.05 16.26 23.96
CA LYS A 349 2.14 15.36 24.29
C LYS A 349 1.58 14.00 24.66
N ILE A 350 2.03 12.97 23.97
CA ILE A 350 1.68 11.59 24.24
C ILE A 350 2.89 10.74 24.57
N PHE A 351 2.65 9.57 25.16
CA PHE A 351 3.67 8.56 25.40
C PHE A 351 3.35 7.31 24.58
N TYR A 352 4.37 6.73 23.96
CA TYR A 352 4.29 5.47 23.25
C TYR A 352 5.24 4.42 23.86
N PRO A 353 4.94 3.12 23.78
CA PRO A 353 5.74 2.09 24.39
C PRO A 353 7.04 1.84 23.61
N VAL A 354 8.14 1.67 24.33
CA VAL A 354 9.41 1.17 23.81
C VAL A 354 9.88 -0.04 24.62
N GLY A 355 10.68 -0.89 23.98
CA GLY A 355 11.23 -2.09 24.63
C GLY A 355 12.17 -1.74 25.79
N GLU A 356 12.31 -2.63 26.75
CA GLU A 356 13.18 -2.44 27.94
C GLU A 356 14.66 -2.16 27.56
N ASN A 357 15.12 -2.70 26.45
CA ASN A 357 16.49 -2.53 25.95
C ASN A 357 16.66 -1.36 24.99
N ASP A 358 15.57 -0.72 24.57
CA ASP A 358 15.62 0.44 23.66
C ASP A 358 15.99 1.71 24.42
N SER A 359 16.55 2.70 23.73
CA SER A 359 16.86 3.99 24.32
C SER A 359 15.60 4.87 24.34
N GLU A 360 15.42 5.64 25.42
CA GLU A 360 14.46 6.76 25.43
C GLU A 360 15.11 8.05 24.90
N GLU A 361 16.45 8.11 24.83
CA GLU A 361 17.17 9.21 24.20
C GLU A 361 17.17 9.06 22.68
N GLU A 362 17.10 10.16 21.96
CA GLU A 362 17.03 10.23 20.48
C GLU A 362 15.93 9.35 19.90
N ASN A 363 14.76 9.33 20.54
CA ASN A 363 13.63 8.50 20.13
C ASN A 363 12.27 9.21 20.22
N THR A 364 12.28 10.55 20.32
CA THR A 364 11.09 11.40 20.30
C THR A 364 10.63 11.64 18.87
N TYR A 365 9.32 11.60 18.64
CA TYR A 365 8.67 12.09 17.42
C TYR A 365 8.24 13.54 17.64
N LEU A 366 8.56 14.41 16.69
CA LEU A 366 8.07 15.79 16.63
C LEU A 366 7.22 15.95 15.38
N THR A 367 5.96 16.36 15.53
CA THR A 367 5.08 16.61 14.39
C THR A 367 4.51 18.03 14.44
N TYR A 368 4.32 18.60 13.24
CA TYR A 368 3.55 19.83 13.04
C TYR A 368 2.58 19.59 11.89
N SER A 369 1.29 19.60 12.21
CA SER A 369 0.20 19.25 11.28
C SER A 369 -0.76 20.43 11.11
N MET A 370 -1.22 20.69 9.89
CA MET A 370 -2.06 21.84 9.52
C MET A 370 -3.18 21.40 8.59
N VAL A 371 -4.42 21.79 8.89
CA VAL A 371 -5.56 21.57 7.98
C VAL A 371 -5.46 22.51 6.78
N VAL A 372 -5.43 21.98 5.56
CA VAL A 372 -5.06 22.77 4.37
C VAL A 372 -6.20 23.03 3.38
N GLY A 373 -7.41 22.54 3.63
CA GLY A 373 -8.53 22.72 2.74
C GLY A 373 -9.67 21.76 2.98
N ASP A 374 -10.40 21.44 1.94
CA ASP A 374 -11.38 20.37 1.91
C ASP A 374 -11.31 19.53 0.63
N GLY A 375 -11.72 18.27 0.69
CA GLY A 375 -11.66 17.30 -0.41
C GLY A 375 -12.52 17.66 -1.63
N LEU A 376 -13.36 18.69 -1.56
CA LEU A 376 -14.20 19.14 -2.68
C LEU A 376 -13.47 20.08 -3.65
N ASP A 377 -12.27 20.57 -3.30
CA ASP A 377 -11.42 21.43 -4.14
C ASP A 377 -10.24 20.61 -4.71
N VAL A 378 -10.50 19.88 -5.78
CA VAL A 378 -9.52 19.00 -6.44
C VAL A 378 -8.24 19.72 -6.84
N LYS A 379 -8.33 20.97 -7.34
CA LYS A 379 -7.15 21.74 -7.72
C LYS A 379 -6.25 21.99 -6.51
N ARG A 380 -6.86 22.38 -5.38
CA ARG A 380 -6.13 22.60 -4.12
C ARG A 380 -5.55 21.30 -3.59
N CYS A 381 -6.31 20.19 -3.60
CA CYS A 381 -5.81 18.87 -3.24
C CYS A 381 -4.58 18.48 -4.08
N THR A 382 -4.70 18.58 -5.42
CA THR A 382 -3.57 18.29 -6.33
C THR A 382 -2.37 19.23 -6.10
N ALA A 383 -2.61 20.49 -5.76
CA ALA A 383 -1.53 21.42 -5.42
C ALA A 383 -0.79 21.01 -4.14
N PHE A 384 -1.50 20.45 -3.14
CA PHE A 384 -0.87 19.93 -1.92
C PHE A 384 -0.13 18.60 -2.15
N GLU A 385 -0.60 17.74 -3.06
CA GLU A 385 0.20 16.59 -3.53
C GLU A 385 1.53 17.05 -4.15
N VAL A 386 1.52 18.14 -4.95
CA VAL A 386 2.73 18.74 -5.52
C VAL A 386 3.62 19.36 -4.43
N LEU A 387 3.03 20.05 -3.45
CA LEU A 387 3.78 20.62 -2.32
C LEU A 387 4.43 19.55 -1.45
N ASP A 388 3.76 18.42 -1.22
CA ASP A 388 4.38 17.27 -0.55
C ASP A 388 5.66 16.83 -1.28
N TYR A 389 5.54 16.58 -2.58
CA TYR A 389 6.71 16.22 -3.38
C TYR A 389 7.84 17.26 -3.28
N VAL A 390 7.52 18.53 -3.42
CA VAL A 390 8.51 19.63 -3.48
C VAL A 390 9.14 19.89 -2.10
N LEU A 391 8.36 19.83 -1.02
CA LEU A 391 8.82 20.25 0.31
C LEU A 391 9.47 19.12 1.12
N LEU A 392 8.99 17.88 0.95
CA LEU A 392 9.37 16.74 1.82
C LEU A 392 9.84 15.50 1.05
N SER A 393 9.07 15.04 0.04
CA SER A 393 9.25 13.70 -0.51
C SER A 393 10.42 13.61 -1.49
N ALA A 394 10.70 14.65 -2.27
CA ALA A 394 11.81 14.66 -3.20
C ALA A 394 13.17 14.67 -2.49
N PRO A 395 14.20 13.97 -3.00
CA PRO A 395 15.56 14.09 -2.51
C PRO A 395 16.06 15.54 -2.59
N GLY A 396 16.57 16.07 -1.47
CA GLY A 396 16.99 17.48 -1.39
C GLY A 396 15.84 18.47 -1.20
N ALA A 397 14.63 17.98 -0.94
CA ALA A 397 13.48 18.82 -0.61
C ALA A 397 13.78 19.79 0.55
N PRO A 398 13.41 21.08 0.44
CA PRO A 398 13.93 22.13 1.29
C PRO A 398 13.58 21.98 2.78
N LEU A 399 12.38 21.56 3.14
CA LEU A 399 12.04 21.31 4.56
C LEU A 399 12.80 20.12 5.11
N ARG A 400 12.82 19.02 4.37
CA ARG A 400 13.57 17.83 4.76
C ARG A 400 15.05 18.14 4.97
N GLN A 401 15.68 18.82 4.02
CA GLN A 401 17.10 19.14 4.10
C GLN A 401 17.41 20.12 5.23
N ALA A 402 16.59 21.16 5.42
CA ALA A 402 16.78 22.13 6.48
C ALA A 402 16.72 21.50 7.88
N LEU A 403 15.80 20.58 8.12
CA LEU A 403 15.66 19.85 9.38
C LEU A 403 16.85 18.92 9.64
N LEU A 404 17.29 18.18 8.63
CA LEU A 404 18.48 17.31 8.72
C LEU A 404 19.77 18.13 8.95
N ASP A 405 19.96 19.24 8.23
CA ASP A 405 21.12 20.12 8.39
C ASP A 405 21.15 20.82 9.77
N ALA A 406 19.96 21.07 10.33
CA ALA A 406 19.85 21.59 11.69
C ALA A 406 20.17 20.53 12.76
N GLY A 407 20.34 19.26 12.38
CA GLY A 407 20.59 18.14 13.30
C GLY A 407 19.38 17.83 14.18
N ILE A 408 18.16 18.01 13.67
CA ILE A 408 16.92 17.67 14.37
C ILE A 408 16.47 16.30 13.89
N GLY A 409 16.59 15.29 14.76
CA GLY A 409 16.29 13.91 14.45
C GLY A 409 17.19 13.26 13.39
N LYS A 410 16.80 12.08 12.93
CA LYS A 410 17.58 11.26 11.97
C LYS A 410 16.84 10.98 10.67
N ASP A 411 15.53 11.05 10.68
CA ASP A 411 14.70 10.99 9.49
C ASP A 411 13.59 12.03 9.57
N VAL A 412 13.22 12.55 8.42
CA VAL A 412 12.11 13.51 8.23
C VAL A 412 11.09 12.85 7.33
N ASP A 413 9.84 12.85 7.76
CA ASP A 413 8.71 12.23 7.10
C ASP A 413 7.49 13.17 7.13
N GLY A 414 6.34 12.67 6.79
CA GLY A 414 5.10 13.41 6.72
C GLY A 414 4.63 13.58 5.29
N GLY A 415 3.81 14.59 5.03
CA GLY A 415 3.25 14.87 3.72
C GLY A 415 1.80 15.29 3.76
N TYR A 416 1.15 15.24 2.61
CA TYR A 416 -0.25 15.55 2.44
C TYR A 416 -1.12 14.32 2.77
N ASN A 417 -2.06 14.49 3.69
CA ASN A 417 -3.00 13.46 4.13
C ASN A 417 -4.41 13.80 3.60
N ASP A 418 -4.91 12.97 2.70
CA ASP A 418 -6.24 13.04 2.09
C ASP A 418 -7.17 11.90 2.59
N GLY A 419 -8.22 11.59 1.84
CA GLY A 419 -9.16 10.51 2.17
C GLY A 419 -10.16 10.86 3.26
N ILE A 420 -10.14 12.09 3.79
CA ILE A 420 -11.08 12.68 4.75
C ILE A 420 -11.64 14.01 4.25
N TYR A 421 -12.71 14.51 4.91
CA TYR A 421 -13.38 15.73 4.43
C TYR A 421 -12.46 16.96 4.41
N GLN A 422 -11.60 17.12 5.43
CA GLN A 422 -10.65 18.23 5.54
C GLN A 422 -9.23 17.69 5.56
N PRO A 423 -8.56 17.58 4.40
CA PRO A 423 -7.18 17.15 4.30
C PRO A 423 -6.23 18.05 5.12
N PHE A 424 -5.13 17.46 5.56
CA PHE A 424 -4.11 18.17 6.32
C PHE A 424 -2.71 17.82 5.82
N PHE A 425 -1.76 18.68 6.16
CA PHE A 425 -0.34 18.48 5.83
C PHE A 425 0.45 18.32 7.14
N THR A 426 1.32 17.31 7.19
CA THR A 426 2.16 17.02 8.37
C THR A 426 3.64 17.13 8.00
N VAL A 427 4.43 17.75 8.88
CA VAL A 427 5.88 17.62 8.91
C VAL A 427 6.25 16.82 10.16
N GLU A 428 6.94 15.70 9.97
CA GLU A 428 7.32 14.78 11.04
C GLU A 428 8.84 14.60 11.08
N VAL A 429 9.39 14.56 12.29
CA VAL A 429 10.79 14.20 12.52
C VAL A 429 10.86 13.03 13.49
N LYS A 430 11.60 11.99 13.09
CA LYS A 430 11.84 10.76 13.86
C LYS A 430 13.21 10.79 14.53
N SER A 431 13.34 10.12 15.67
CA SER A 431 14.60 10.02 16.42
C SER A 431 15.15 11.38 16.85
N ALA A 432 14.26 12.27 17.32
CA ALA A 432 14.59 13.60 17.88
C ALA A 432 14.60 13.58 19.42
N GLU A 433 14.74 14.76 20.01
CA GLU A 433 14.64 15.01 21.44
C GLU A 433 13.53 16.04 21.74
N GLU A 434 12.86 15.94 22.88
CA GLU A 434 11.84 16.92 23.29
C GLU A 434 12.37 18.36 23.28
N LYS A 435 13.63 18.55 23.70
CA LYS A 435 14.30 19.88 23.73
C LYS A 435 14.42 20.53 22.35
N ASP A 436 14.33 19.76 21.26
CA ASP A 436 14.47 20.26 19.90
C ASP A 436 13.16 20.83 19.34
N LYS A 437 12.02 20.75 20.07
CA LYS A 437 10.70 21.22 19.63
C LYS A 437 10.72 22.66 19.12
N GLU A 438 11.24 23.59 19.90
CA GLU A 438 11.25 25.01 19.51
C GLU A 438 12.13 25.26 18.28
N LYS A 439 13.26 24.57 18.19
CA LYS A 439 14.14 24.64 17.02
C LYS A 439 13.48 24.03 15.79
N PHE A 440 12.77 22.92 15.95
CA PHE A 440 11.99 22.27 14.90
C PHE A 440 10.96 23.23 14.28
N LEU A 441 10.13 23.86 15.10
CA LEU A 441 9.13 24.84 14.65
C LEU A 441 9.78 26.07 14.00
N GLN A 442 10.90 26.56 14.56
CA GLN A 442 11.65 27.69 14.01
C GLN A 442 12.20 27.35 12.61
N VAL A 443 12.85 26.19 12.43
CA VAL A 443 13.42 25.78 11.14
C VAL A 443 12.34 25.63 10.09
N ILE A 444 11.18 25.04 10.42
CA ILE A 444 10.04 24.95 9.50
C ILE A 444 9.60 26.35 9.08
N ARG A 445 9.34 27.22 10.05
CA ARG A 445 8.87 28.58 9.79
C ARG A 445 9.85 29.38 8.93
N GLU A 446 11.14 29.41 9.30
CA GLU A 446 12.17 30.13 8.54
C GLU A 446 12.33 29.61 7.12
N THR A 447 12.22 28.28 6.93
CA THR A 447 12.29 27.66 5.61
C THR A 447 11.09 28.05 4.74
N LEU A 448 9.87 27.95 5.28
CA LEU A 448 8.66 28.33 4.55
C LEU A 448 8.63 29.84 4.24
N GLU A 449 9.00 30.72 5.21
CA GLU A 449 9.10 32.18 4.99
C GLU A 449 10.13 32.52 3.90
N LYS A 450 11.25 31.78 3.86
CA LYS A 450 12.25 31.92 2.80
C LYS A 450 11.70 31.53 1.44
N LEU A 451 10.99 30.39 1.33
CA LEU A 451 10.39 29.93 0.08
C LEU A 451 9.33 30.90 -0.45
N VAL A 452 8.50 31.46 0.43
CA VAL A 452 7.50 32.47 0.05
C VAL A 452 8.18 33.75 -0.45
N LYS A 453 9.29 34.19 0.20
CA LYS A 453 9.98 35.43 -0.15
C LYS A 453 10.86 35.30 -1.39
N GLU A 454 11.61 34.22 -1.53
CA GLU A 454 12.61 34.02 -2.59
C GLU A 454 12.04 33.28 -3.81
N GLY A 455 10.86 32.66 -3.66
CA GLY A 455 10.23 31.76 -4.63
C GLY A 455 10.70 30.33 -4.47
N ILE A 456 9.84 29.41 -4.91
CA ILE A 456 10.14 27.97 -4.98
C ILE A 456 10.84 27.69 -6.32
N ASP A 457 11.77 26.74 -6.31
CA ASP A 457 12.43 26.31 -7.56
C ASP A 457 11.38 25.80 -8.57
N GLN A 458 11.24 26.54 -9.67
CA GLN A 458 10.28 26.25 -10.72
C GLN A 458 10.53 24.89 -11.41
N LYS A 459 11.77 24.41 -11.41
CA LYS A 459 12.10 23.06 -11.90
C LYS A 459 11.59 21.98 -10.96
N ALA A 460 11.67 22.20 -9.64
CA ALA A 460 11.12 21.28 -8.66
C ALA A 460 9.59 21.19 -8.76
N ILE A 461 8.90 22.33 -8.90
CA ILE A 461 7.45 22.37 -9.11
C ILE A 461 7.07 21.62 -10.40
N ALA A 462 7.75 21.93 -11.51
CA ALA A 462 7.48 21.27 -12.80
C ALA A 462 7.73 19.74 -12.71
N ALA A 463 8.78 19.32 -12.01
CA ALA A 463 9.06 17.91 -11.79
C ALA A 463 7.97 17.23 -10.95
N GLY A 464 7.50 17.87 -9.87
CA GLY A 464 6.40 17.38 -9.04
C GLY A 464 5.10 17.22 -9.82
N ILE A 465 4.69 18.25 -10.57
CA ILE A 465 3.49 18.21 -11.42
C ILE A 465 3.60 17.07 -12.45
N ASN A 466 4.72 16.98 -13.18
CA ASN A 466 4.92 15.95 -14.19
C ASN A 466 4.95 14.53 -13.59
N TYR A 467 5.59 14.35 -12.44
CA TYR A 467 5.65 13.07 -11.73
C TYR A 467 4.26 12.57 -11.32
N LEU A 468 3.44 13.46 -10.72
CA LEU A 468 2.09 13.13 -10.28
C LEU A 468 1.14 12.91 -11.47
N GLU A 469 1.21 13.76 -12.49
CA GLU A 469 0.43 13.57 -13.71
C GLU A 469 0.77 12.25 -14.41
N PHE A 470 2.06 11.90 -14.49
CA PHE A 470 2.48 10.62 -15.06
C PHE A 470 1.90 9.43 -14.29
N ARG A 471 1.98 9.46 -12.95
CA ARG A 471 1.39 8.42 -12.09
C ARG A 471 -0.13 8.32 -12.28
N PHE A 472 -0.82 9.45 -12.33
CA PHE A 472 -2.26 9.48 -12.55
C PHE A 472 -2.66 8.90 -13.92
N ARG A 473 -1.96 9.27 -15.00
CA ARG A 473 -2.20 8.73 -16.36
C ARG A 473 -1.89 7.24 -16.46
N GLU A 474 -0.87 6.76 -15.80
CA GLU A 474 -0.48 5.34 -15.80
C GLU A 474 -1.45 4.50 -14.99
N SER A 475 -1.92 5.01 -13.87
CA SER A 475 -2.81 4.33 -12.92
C SER A 475 -2.33 2.91 -12.57
N ASP A 476 -1.01 2.76 -12.34
CA ASP A 476 -0.39 1.52 -11.87
C ASP A 476 -0.35 1.51 -10.34
N TYR A 477 -1.19 0.72 -9.74
CA TYR A 477 -1.31 0.58 -8.28
C TYR A 477 -0.75 -0.76 -7.77
N GLY A 478 0.12 -1.41 -8.56
CA GLY A 478 0.77 -2.67 -8.21
C GLY A 478 -0.22 -3.83 -8.10
N SER A 479 -0.41 -4.37 -6.90
CA SER A 479 -1.33 -5.49 -6.65
C SER A 479 -2.80 -5.07 -6.47
N TYR A 480 -3.08 -3.78 -6.33
CA TYR A 480 -4.44 -3.27 -6.14
C TYR A 480 -5.15 -3.10 -7.48
N PRO A 481 -6.40 -3.59 -7.61
CA PRO A 481 -7.20 -3.35 -8.81
C PRO A 481 -7.41 -1.86 -9.07
N ARG A 482 -7.25 -1.41 -10.31
CA ARG A 482 -7.44 0.00 -10.68
C ARG A 482 -8.82 0.53 -10.27
N GLY A 483 -9.88 -0.23 -10.51
CA GLY A 483 -11.24 0.16 -10.10
C GLY A 483 -11.42 0.30 -8.60
N LEU A 484 -10.65 -0.43 -7.77
CA LEU A 484 -10.66 -0.25 -6.32
C LEU A 484 -10.12 1.13 -5.95
N MET A 485 -8.97 1.52 -6.52
CA MET A 485 -8.38 2.84 -6.23
C MET A 485 -9.31 3.96 -6.67
N TYR A 486 -9.91 3.87 -7.86
CA TYR A 486 -10.92 4.82 -8.30
C TYR A 486 -12.14 4.86 -7.37
N SER A 487 -12.53 3.73 -6.77
CA SER A 487 -13.63 3.72 -5.78
C SER A 487 -13.27 4.41 -4.47
N ILE A 488 -11.99 4.44 -4.11
CA ILE A 488 -11.47 5.20 -2.96
C ILE A 488 -11.41 6.69 -3.32
N ASP A 489 -10.82 7.03 -4.47
CA ASP A 489 -10.67 8.41 -4.94
C ASP A 489 -12.02 9.15 -5.03
N VAL A 490 -13.07 8.51 -5.57
CA VAL A 490 -14.41 9.15 -5.64
C VAL A 490 -15.02 9.42 -4.26
N CYS A 491 -14.63 8.68 -3.22
CA CYS A 491 -15.10 8.91 -1.86
C CYS A 491 -14.58 10.21 -1.26
N GLU A 492 -13.47 10.75 -1.74
CA GLU A 492 -12.90 12.02 -1.26
C GLU A 492 -13.82 13.23 -1.52
N SER A 493 -14.78 13.09 -2.43
CA SER A 493 -15.78 14.13 -2.70
C SER A 493 -17.22 13.62 -2.61
N TRP A 494 -17.52 12.48 -3.22
CA TRP A 494 -18.88 11.97 -3.34
C TRP A 494 -19.55 11.67 -2.00
N LEU A 495 -18.78 11.27 -0.97
CA LEU A 495 -19.30 11.07 0.38
C LEU A 495 -19.82 12.36 1.04
N TYR A 496 -19.29 13.51 0.64
CA TYR A 496 -19.57 14.80 1.27
C TYR A 496 -20.52 15.67 0.42
N ASP A 497 -20.49 15.51 -0.92
CA ASP A 497 -21.37 16.22 -1.85
C ASP A 497 -21.82 15.29 -3.00
N ASP A 498 -23.12 14.95 -3.00
CA ASP A 498 -23.73 14.12 -4.05
C ASP A 498 -23.60 14.72 -5.47
N ASN A 499 -23.29 16.04 -5.61
CA ASN A 499 -23.14 16.71 -6.89
C ASN A 499 -21.70 16.72 -7.42
N LYS A 500 -20.74 16.16 -6.68
CA LYS A 500 -19.33 16.10 -7.06
C LYS A 500 -18.80 14.64 -7.11
N PRO A 501 -19.45 13.72 -7.85
CA PRO A 501 -19.10 12.31 -7.80
C PRO A 501 -17.81 11.95 -8.54
N PHE A 502 -17.42 12.70 -9.61
CA PHE A 502 -16.32 12.31 -10.51
C PHE A 502 -15.09 13.22 -10.42
N VAL A 503 -15.13 14.26 -9.61
CA VAL A 503 -14.12 15.33 -9.63
C VAL A 503 -12.70 14.83 -9.37
N HIS A 504 -12.51 13.80 -8.54
CA HIS A 504 -11.19 13.18 -8.30
C HIS A 504 -10.73 12.22 -9.40
N LEU A 505 -11.62 11.89 -10.35
CA LEU A 505 -11.27 11.12 -11.55
C LEU A 505 -10.89 12.04 -12.74
N GLU A 506 -11.01 13.37 -12.60
CA GLU A 506 -10.78 14.37 -13.66
C GLU A 506 -9.64 15.34 -13.26
N LYS A 507 -8.51 14.78 -12.79
CA LYS A 507 -7.37 15.55 -12.27
C LYS A 507 -6.52 16.21 -13.37
N LEU A 508 -6.61 15.78 -14.65
CA LEU A 508 -5.76 16.32 -15.73
C LEU A 508 -5.97 17.82 -15.94
N LYS A 509 -7.20 18.28 -15.79
CA LYS A 509 -7.49 19.72 -15.86
C LYS A 509 -6.81 20.50 -14.73
N ALA A 510 -6.80 19.94 -13.51
CA ALA A 510 -6.11 20.55 -12.38
C ALA A 510 -4.59 20.64 -12.63
N PHE A 511 -3.95 19.58 -13.16
CA PHE A 511 -2.54 19.62 -13.54
C PHE A 511 -2.25 20.70 -14.60
N ASP A 512 -3.10 20.85 -15.62
CA ASP A 512 -2.93 21.88 -16.65
C ASP A 512 -3.08 23.31 -16.09
N GLU A 513 -3.97 23.52 -15.13
CA GLU A 513 -4.12 24.80 -14.42
C GLU A 513 -2.90 25.07 -13.55
N LEU A 514 -2.42 24.09 -12.78
CA LEU A 514 -1.24 24.21 -11.94
C LEU A 514 0.02 24.53 -12.75
N LYS A 515 0.22 23.91 -13.93
CA LYS A 515 1.34 24.25 -14.83
C LYS A 515 1.34 25.72 -15.27
N LYS A 516 0.16 26.29 -15.48
CA LYS A 516 0.03 27.72 -15.89
C LYS A 516 0.30 28.65 -14.72
N GLU A 517 -0.25 28.33 -13.55
CA GLU A 517 -0.22 29.19 -12.37
C GLU A 517 1.05 29.02 -11.51
N ALA A 518 1.85 27.97 -11.76
CA ALA A 518 3.08 27.71 -11.03
C ALA A 518 4.05 28.90 -11.06
N GLY A 519 4.18 29.58 -12.22
CA GLY A 519 5.02 30.78 -12.38
C GLY A 519 4.39 32.07 -11.87
N GLU A 520 3.15 32.03 -11.39
CA GLU A 520 2.40 33.21 -10.92
C GLU A 520 2.36 33.32 -9.39
N GLY A 521 3.08 32.44 -8.66
CA GLY A 521 3.20 32.46 -7.20
C GLY A 521 2.08 31.72 -6.46
N LEU A 522 1.36 30.82 -7.13
CA LEU A 522 0.28 30.03 -6.52
C LEU A 522 0.76 29.21 -5.31
N PHE A 523 1.88 28.52 -5.45
CA PHE A 523 2.40 27.63 -4.40
C PHE A 523 2.91 28.41 -3.19
N GLU A 524 3.55 29.55 -3.42
CA GLU A 524 3.98 30.47 -2.38
C GLU A 524 2.77 31.05 -1.63
N GLN A 525 1.69 31.41 -2.34
CA GLN A 525 0.45 31.87 -1.71
C GLN A 525 -0.19 30.76 -0.86
N LEU A 526 -0.24 29.52 -1.33
CA LEU A 526 -0.76 28.39 -0.57
C LEU A 526 0.07 28.15 0.72
N ILE A 527 1.39 28.20 0.64
CA ILE A 527 2.26 28.11 1.84
C ILE A 527 1.96 29.23 2.82
N GLN A 528 1.85 30.48 2.35
CA GLN A 528 1.57 31.63 3.23
C GLN A 528 0.23 31.45 3.94
N GLU A 529 -0.85 31.16 3.18
CA GLU A 529 -2.21 31.09 3.72
C GLU A 529 -2.45 29.89 4.64
N THR A 530 -1.85 28.71 4.33
CA THR A 530 -2.22 27.46 4.97
C THR A 530 -1.18 26.85 5.88
N MET A 531 0.08 27.25 5.74
CA MET A 531 1.16 26.72 6.56
C MET A 531 1.74 27.76 7.53
N LEU A 532 1.80 29.06 7.12
CA LEU A 532 2.34 30.12 7.94
C LEU A 532 1.27 30.89 8.74
N ASP A 533 0.15 31.23 8.11
CA ASP A 533 -0.89 32.08 8.70
C ASP A 533 -2.09 31.27 9.22
N ASN A 534 -2.06 29.95 9.15
CA ASN A 534 -3.16 29.07 9.52
C ASN A 534 -3.13 28.68 11.00
N PRO A 535 -4.10 29.15 11.81
CA PRO A 535 -4.17 28.76 13.21
C PRO A 535 -4.73 27.34 13.44
N HIS A 536 -5.37 26.74 12.41
CA HIS A 536 -5.90 25.37 12.50
C HIS A 536 -4.78 24.36 12.32
N SER A 537 -3.95 24.25 13.33
CA SER A 537 -2.75 23.43 13.34
C SER A 537 -2.51 22.81 14.71
N ALA A 538 -1.71 21.75 14.75
CA ALA A 538 -1.33 21.03 15.94
C ALA A 538 0.16 20.67 15.94
N VAL A 539 0.78 20.75 17.12
CA VAL A 539 2.10 20.19 17.41
C VAL A 539 1.90 18.99 18.33
N VAL A 540 2.24 17.79 17.87
CA VAL A 540 2.14 16.57 18.67
C VAL A 540 3.54 16.03 18.94
N LEU A 541 3.85 15.77 20.21
CA LEU A 541 5.11 15.16 20.65
C LEU A 541 4.84 13.72 21.07
N GLY A 542 5.41 12.76 20.35
CA GLY A 542 5.43 11.35 20.71
C GLY A 542 6.67 11.03 21.56
N MET A 543 6.47 10.77 22.85
CA MET A 543 7.56 10.52 23.81
C MET A 543 7.73 9.02 24.05
N PRO A 544 8.93 8.46 23.91
CA PRO A 544 9.18 7.07 24.26
C PRO A 544 9.01 6.86 25.78
N LYS A 545 8.43 5.74 26.17
CA LYS A 545 8.31 5.35 27.58
C LYS A 545 8.50 3.87 27.77
N LYS A 546 9.56 3.48 28.49
CA LYS A 546 9.76 2.09 28.91
C LYS A 546 8.70 1.64 29.92
N GLY A 547 8.36 0.37 29.84
CA GLY A 547 7.39 -0.26 30.76
C GLY A 547 5.94 0.22 30.59
N LEU A 548 5.63 1.08 29.61
CA LEU A 548 4.26 1.60 29.40
C LEU A 548 3.26 0.46 29.15
N THR A 549 3.61 -0.49 28.29
CA THR A 549 2.76 -1.68 28.03
C THR A 549 2.48 -2.46 29.31
N THR A 550 3.53 -2.72 30.12
CA THR A 550 3.40 -3.45 31.39
C THR A 550 2.54 -2.68 32.40
N GLU A 551 2.67 -1.35 32.46
CA GLU A 551 1.86 -0.47 33.30
C GLU A 551 0.39 -0.53 32.90
N GLU A 552 0.07 -0.46 31.62
CA GLU A 552 -1.29 -0.51 31.08
C GLU A 552 -1.92 -1.93 31.25
N GLU A 553 -1.14 -2.96 31.03
CA GLU A 553 -1.59 -4.34 31.30
C GLU A 553 -1.93 -4.55 32.77
N LYS A 554 -1.06 -4.08 33.67
CA LYS A 554 -1.30 -4.17 35.10
C LYS A 554 -2.56 -3.39 35.52
N LYS A 555 -2.78 -2.18 35.00
CA LYS A 555 -4.02 -1.42 35.26
C LYS A 555 -5.27 -2.20 34.80
N THR A 556 -5.18 -2.84 33.64
CA THR A 556 -6.25 -3.67 33.09
C THR A 556 -6.50 -4.90 33.96
N GLU A 557 -5.44 -5.59 34.39
CA GLU A 557 -5.54 -6.73 35.33
C GLU A 557 -6.16 -6.33 36.66
N GLU A 558 -5.74 -5.19 37.24
CA GLU A 558 -6.29 -4.66 38.48
C GLU A 558 -7.79 -4.30 38.32
N LYS A 559 -8.20 -3.65 37.22
CA LYS A 559 -9.60 -3.36 36.88
C LYS A 559 -10.43 -4.65 36.80
N LEU A 560 -9.93 -5.65 36.09
CA LEU A 560 -10.60 -6.92 35.91
C LEU A 560 -10.66 -7.76 37.21
N ALA A 561 -9.62 -7.72 38.03
CA ALA A 561 -9.62 -8.37 39.34
C ALA A 561 -10.63 -7.74 40.29
N ALA A 562 -10.71 -6.41 40.32
CA ALA A 562 -11.70 -5.67 41.11
C ALA A 562 -13.15 -5.98 40.64
N TYR A 563 -13.36 -5.99 39.30
CA TYR A 563 -14.65 -6.37 38.74
C TYR A 563 -15.02 -7.82 39.09
N LYS A 564 -14.12 -8.76 38.91
CA LYS A 564 -14.31 -10.16 39.28
C LYS A 564 -14.67 -10.32 40.75
N ALA A 565 -13.97 -9.61 41.65
CA ALA A 565 -14.24 -9.65 43.09
C ALA A 565 -15.63 -9.08 43.47
N SER A 566 -16.22 -8.24 42.64
CA SER A 566 -17.58 -7.69 42.84
C SER A 566 -18.69 -8.66 42.42
N LEU A 567 -18.37 -9.71 41.68
CA LEU A 567 -19.33 -10.68 41.13
C LEU A 567 -19.65 -11.78 42.15
N SER A 568 -20.93 -12.18 42.21
CA SER A 568 -21.32 -13.37 42.94
C SER A 568 -20.79 -14.64 42.27
N ARG A 569 -20.71 -15.74 43.04
CA ARG A 569 -20.30 -17.04 42.50
C ARG A 569 -21.17 -17.49 41.32
N GLU A 570 -22.48 -17.26 41.39
CA GLU A 570 -23.40 -17.56 40.29
C GLU A 570 -23.09 -16.74 39.03
N GLN A 571 -22.72 -15.47 39.17
CA GLN A 571 -22.31 -14.63 38.04
C GLN A 571 -20.99 -15.11 37.40
N LEU A 572 -20.05 -15.54 38.24
CA LEU A 572 -18.78 -16.14 37.74
C LEU A 572 -19.03 -17.46 37.02
N GLU A 573 -19.88 -18.35 37.56
CA GLU A 573 -20.26 -19.61 36.90
C GLU A 573 -20.97 -19.34 35.57
N LYS A 574 -21.77 -18.24 35.43
CA LYS A 574 -22.37 -17.80 34.18
C LYS A 574 -21.31 -17.30 33.15
N LEU A 575 -20.26 -16.62 33.61
CA LEU A 575 -19.17 -16.20 32.74
C LEU A 575 -18.38 -17.41 32.21
N VAL A 576 -18.09 -18.39 33.08
CA VAL A 576 -17.44 -19.65 32.66
C VAL A 576 -18.30 -20.38 31.62
N GLU A 577 -19.60 -20.46 31.84
CA GLU A 577 -20.53 -21.10 30.91
C GLU A 577 -20.59 -20.31 29.57
N LYS A 578 -20.60 -18.99 29.60
CA LYS A 578 -20.55 -18.15 28.40
C LYS A 578 -19.24 -18.35 27.62
N THR A 579 -18.09 -18.42 28.31
CA THR A 579 -16.79 -18.71 27.70
C THR A 579 -16.80 -20.10 27.05
N ARG A 580 -17.32 -21.12 27.75
CA ARG A 580 -17.43 -22.49 27.23
C ARG A 580 -18.30 -22.54 25.97
N LYS A 581 -19.47 -21.90 25.98
CA LYS A 581 -20.39 -21.87 24.82
C LYS A 581 -19.77 -21.16 23.61
N LEU A 582 -19.04 -20.06 23.85
CA LEU A 582 -18.36 -19.36 22.76
C LEU A 582 -17.27 -20.24 22.14
N LYS A 583 -16.49 -20.97 22.94
CA LYS A 583 -15.52 -21.95 22.45
C LYS A 583 -16.19 -23.07 21.64
N GLU A 584 -17.29 -23.61 22.15
CA GLU A 584 -18.05 -24.63 21.43
C GLU A 584 -18.60 -24.09 20.10
N PHE A 585 -19.05 -22.83 20.07
CA PHE A 585 -19.42 -22.15 18.81
C PHE A 585 -18.24 -22.04 17.86
N GLN A 586 -17.08 -21.61 18.34
CA GLN A 586 -15.87 -21.45 17.53
C GLN A 586 -15.36 -22.79 17.00
N ASP A 587 -15.34 -23.83 17.80
CA ASP A 587 -14.81 -25.16 17.47
C ASP A 587 -15.82 -26.01 16.64
N SER A 588 -17.12 -25.65 16.63
CA SER A 588 -18.12 -26.39 15.86
C SER A 588 -17.86 -26.27 14.36
N GLU A 589 -18.07 -27.34 13.61
CA GLU A 589 -18.02 -27.29 12.16
C GLU A 589 -19.36 -26.81 11.57
N ASP A 590 -19.30 -26.04 10.46
CA ASP A 590 -20.47 -25.72 9.69
C ASP A 590 -21.06 -26.97 9.04
N SER A 591 -22.38 -27.05 8.96
CA SER A 591 -23.06 -28.18 8.34
C SER A 591 -22.75 -28.26 6.85
N ALA A 592 -22.80 -29.47 6.29
CA ALA A 592 -22.61 -29.69 4.87
C ALA A 592 -23.65 -28.92 4.03
N GLU A 593 -24.89 -28.76 4.53
CA GLU A 593 -25.95 -28.00 3.90
C GLU A 593 -25.65 -26.50 3.88
N ALA A 594 -25.08 -25.95 4.93
CA ALA A 594 -24.62 -24.55 4.97
C ALA A 594 -23.47 -24.32 3.99
N LYS A 595 -22.42 -25.18 4.03
CA LYS A 595 -21.29 -25.12 3.10
C LYS A 595 -21.73 -25.19 1.62
N ALA A 596 -22.74 -26.01 1.31
CA ALA A 596 -23.28 -26.14 -0.04
C ALA A 596 -24.00 -24.91 -0.57
N LYS A 597 -24.35 -23.93 0.28
CA LYS A 597 -24.96 -22.67 -0.15
C LYS A 597 -23.96 -21.68 -0.75
N ILE A 598 -22.68 -21.78 -0.38
CA ILE A 598 -21.65 -20.91 -0.95
C ILE A 598 -21.55 -21.13 -2.47
N PRO A 599 -21.67 -20.06 -3.27
CA PRO A 599 -21.64 -20.17 -4.72
C PRO A 599 -20.20 -20.44 -5.20
N MET A 600 -19.88 -21.70 -5.44
CA MET A 600 -18.56 -22.11 -5.90
C MET A 600 -18.49 -22.12 -7.43
N LEU A 601 -17.34 -21.76 -7.99
CA LEU A 601 -17.07 -21.88 -9.41
C LEU A 601 -17.13 -23.33 -9.86
N LYS A 602 -17.76 -23.55 -11.01
CA LYS A 602 -17.72 -24.81 -11.72
C LYS A 602 -16.54 -24.82 -12.69
N ARG A 603 -16.09 -26.01 -13.05
CA ARG A 603 -15.03 -26.19 -14.04
C ARG A 603 -15.33 -25.54 -15.39
N SER A 604 -16.61 -25.41 -15.73
CA SER A 604 -17.09 -24.72 -16.95
C SER A 604 -16.90 -23.22 -16.90
N ASP A 605 -16.82 -22.63 -15.71
CA ASP A 605 -16.74 -21.19 -15.49
C ASP A 605 -15.29 -20.69 -15.58
N ILE A 606 -14.34 -21.64 -15.61
CA ILE A 606 -12.91 -21.36 -15.72
C ILE A 606 -12.50 -21.38 -17.19
N GLY A 607 -11.79 -20.35 -17.64
CA GLY A 607 -11.22 -20.27 -18.97
C GLY A 607 -10.33 -21.48 -19.29
N LYS A 608 -10.40 -21.98 -20.52
CA LYS A 608 -9.63 -23.16 -20.94
C LYS A 608 -8.22 -22.84 -21.43
N GLU A 609 -7.98 -21.59 -21.77
CA GLU A 609 -6.70 -21.11 -22.29
C GLU A 609 -5.95 -20.35 -21.19
N ALA A 610 -4.65 -20.59 -21.08
CA ALA A 610 -3.78 -19.78 -20.24
C ALA A 610 -3.62 -18.38 -20.85
N LEU A 611 -3.41 -17.38 -20.02
CA LEU A 611 -3.02 -16.04 -20.47
C LEU A 611 -1.76 -16.15 -21.35
N LYS A 612 -1.83 -15.56 -22.54
CA LYS A 612 -0.66 -15.51 -23.44
C LYS A 612 0.35 -14.54 -22.87
N ILE A 613 1.55 -15.04 -22.62
CA ILE A 613 2.68 -14.19 -22.29
C ILE A 613 3.25 -13.66 -23.60
N HIS A 614 3.05 -12.38 -23.87
CA HIS A 614 3.63 -11.68 -25.02
C HIS A 614 5.12 -11.48 -24.76
N ASN A 615 5.94 -12.43 -25.20
CA ASN A 615 7.37 -12.50 -24.87
C ASN A 615 8.14 -12.96 -26.11
N THR A 616 8.80 -12.02 -26.77
CA THR A 616 9.61 -12.26 -27.96
C THR A 616 11.08 -12.07 -27.60
N PRO A 617 11.89 -13.15 -27.51
CA PRO A 617 13.32 -13.03 -27.24
C PRO A 617 14.09 -12.59 -28.48
N HIS A 618 14.94 -11.61 -28.31
CA HIS A 618 15.92 -11.13 -29.28
C HIS A 618 17.33 -11.27 -28.74
N HIS A 619 18.31 -11.45 -29.62
CA HIS A 619 19.73 -11.50 -29.26
C HIS A 619 20.46 -10.37 -29.98
N VAL A 620 20.84 -9.36 -29.23
CA VAL A 620 21.51 -8.15 -29.76
C VAL A 620 22.87 -8.00 -29.11
N THR A 621 23.91 -7.94 -29.90
CA THR A 621 25.32 -7.81 -29.45
C THR A 621 25.75 -8.83 -28.36
N GLY A 622 25.14 -10.02 -28.35
CA GLY A 622 25.43 -11.10 -27.40
C GLY A 622 24.55 -11.10 -26.14
N ASN A 623 23.65 -10.13 -25.97
CA ASN A 623 22.72 -10.02 -24.84
C ASN A 623 21.33 -10.45 -25.24
N THR A 624 20.58 -10.94 -24.28
CA THR A 624 19.15 -11.27 -24.48
C THR A 624 18.28 -10.05 -24.17
N VAL A 625 17.39 -9.73 -25.10
CA VAL A 625 16.34 -8.72 -24.94
C VAL A 625 15.00 -9.44 -25.04
N LEU A 626 14.20 -9.34 -24.00
CA LEU A 626 12.80 -9.77 -24.04
C LEU A 626 11.92 -8.57 -24.40
N HIS A 627 11.27 -8.64 -25.52
CA HIS A 627 10.27 -7.65 -25.94
C HIS A 627 8.85 -8.17 -25.67
N HIS A 628 8.08 -7.35 -24.97
CA HIS A 628 6.68 -7.61 -24.65
C HIS A 628 5.84 -6.57 -25.41
N ASN A 629 5.23 -6.98 -26.52
CA ASN A 629 4.36 -6.11 -27.29
C ASN A 629 2.97 -6.08 -26.64
N LEU A 630 2.69 -5.00 -25.91
CA LEU A 630 1.42 -4.72 -25.25
C LEU A 630 1.02 -3.27 -25.53
N ASP A 631 -0.29 -3.01 -25.51
CA ASP A 631 -0.80 -1.64 -25.59
C ASP A 631 -0.44 -0.90 -24.28
N THR A 632 0.48 0.05 -24.38
CA THR A 632 1.04 0.81 -23.25
C THR A 632 0.77 2.30 -23.35
N ASN A 633 -0.09 2.73 -24.29
CA ASN A 633 -0.43 4.13 -24.51
C ASN A 633 0.81 5.04 -24.71
N GLY A 634 1.81 4.53 -25.45
CA GLY A 634 3.05 5.26 -25.76
C GLY A 634 4.08 5.30 -24.64
N ILE A 635 3.87 4.54 -23.55
CA ILE A 635 4.84 4.40 -22.46
C ILE A 635 5.74 3.20 -22.72
N THR A 636 7.05 3.38 -22.64
CA THR A 636 8.02 2.28 -22.64
C THR A 636 8.40 1.93 -21.20
N TYR A 637 8.26 0.66 -20.82
CA TYR A 637 8.75 0.11 -19.55
C TYR A 637 10.05 -0.65 -19.82
N LEU A 638 11.14 -0.17 -19.26
CA LEU A 638 12.46 -0.74 -19.44
C LEU A 638 13.00 -1.28 -18.11
N THR A 639 13.45 -2.54 -18.14
CA THR A 639 14.16 -3.15 -17.02
C THR A 639 15.51 -3.70 -17.52
N LEU A 640 16.59 -3.16 -16.98
CA LEU A 640 17.95 -3.67 -17.17
C LEU A 640 18.28 -4.57 -15.98
N LEU A 641 18.56 -5.84 -16.22
CA LEU A 641 18.89 -6.84 -15.22
C LEU A 641 20.33 -7.29 -15.37
N PHE A 642 21.14 -7.10 -14.34
CA PHE A 642 22.54 -7.50 -14.31
C PHE A 642 22.72 -8.73 -13.43
N ASP A 643 23.23 -9.84 -13.99
CA ASP A 643 23.54 -11.05 -13.22
C ASP A 643 24.65 -10.77 -12.19
N THR A 644 24.39 -11.09 -10.95
CA THR A 644 25.30 -10.88 -9.82
C THR A 644 26.03 -12.14 -9.38
N LYS A 645 26.04 -13.19 -10.21
CA LYS A 645 26.66 -14.49 -9.88
C LYS A 645 28.14 -14.37 -9.49
N GLN A 646 28.84 -13.38 -10.04
CA GLN A 646 30.26 -13.13 -9.77
C GLN A 646 30.51 -12.36 -8.46
N VAL A 647 29.45 -11.87 -7.80
CA VAL A 647 29.57 -11.16 -6.53
C VAL A 647 29.85 -12.17 -5.42
N GLN A 648 30.98 -11.96 -4.75
CA GLN A 648 31.42 -12.79 -3.62
C GLN A 648 30.45 -12.69 -2.46
N ASP A 649 30.42 -13.74 -1.65
CA ASP A 649 29.43 -13.87 -0.57
C ASP A 649 29.49 -12.73 0.44
N GLU A 650 30.68 -12.23 0.76
CA GLU A 650 30.91 -11.13 1.70
C GLU A 650 30.35 -9.79 1.21
N LEU A 651 30.18 -9.64 -0.11
CA LEU A 651 29.68 -8.40 -0.73
C LEU A 651 28.15 -8.38 -0.94
N ILE A 652 27.44 -9.48 -0.72
CA ILE A 652 26.01 -9.57 -1.02
C ILE A 652 25.20 -8.49 -0.26
N SER A 653 25.44 -8.32 1.04
CA SER A 653 24.71 -7.32 1.83
C SER A 653 25.04 -5.88 1.42
N TYR A 654 26.25 -5.62 0.91
CA TYR A 654 26.61 -4.31 0.36
C TYR A 654 25.86 -3.97 -0.94
N MET A 655 25.31 -4.96 -1.68
CA MET A 655 24.40 -4.68 -2.80
C MET A 655 23.11 -3.99 -2.32
N GLY A 656 22.63 -4.32 -1.11
CA GLY A 656 21.51 -3.65 -0.48
C GLY A 656 21.79 -2.16 -0.22
N ILE A 657 23.04 -1.83 0.15
CA ILE A 657 23.50 -0.44 0.31
C ILE A 657 23.64 0.22 -1.05
N LEU A 658 24.29 -0.46 -2.03
CA LEU A 658 24.51 0.09 -3.37
C LEU A 658 23.19 0.54 -4.03
N LYS A 659 22.12 -0.29 -3.95
CA LYS A 659 20.80 0.08 -4.50
C LYS A 659 20.20 1.32 -3.85
N SER A 660 20.56 1.61 -2.59
CA SER A 660 20.04 2.76 -1.83
C SER A 660 20.90 4.03 -2.04
N VAL A 661 22.11 3.86 -2.58
CA VAL A 661 23.04 4.96 -2.87
C VAL A 661 22.91 5.46 -4.31
N LEU A 662 22.77 4.55 -5.29
CA LEU A 662 22.65 4.92 -6.70
C LEU A 662 21.38 5.74 -6.96
N GLY A 663 21.56 6.92 -7.58
CA GLY A 663 20.51 7.91 -7.81
C GLY A 663 20.27 8.86 -6.63
N TYR A 664 20.93 8.65 -5.47
CA TYR A 664 20.77 9.46 -4.26
C TYR A 664 22.07 10.13 -3.80
N VAL A 665 23.11 10.08 -4.60
CA VAL A 665 24.38 10.79 -4.44
C VAL A 665 24.64 11.66 -5.66
N ASP A 666 25.51 12.65 -5.50
CA ASP A 666 25.95 13.48 -6.60
C ASP A 666 26.62 12.64 -7.70
N THR A 667 26.53 13.12 -8.95
CA THR A 667 27.17 12.53 -10.11
C THR A 667 28.25 13.48 -10.67
N ALA A 668 28.79 13.15 -11.84
CA ALA A 668 29.76 14.06 -12.46
C ALA A 668 29.16 15.41 -12.86
N HIS A 669 27.88 15.41 -13.26
CA HIS A 669 27.26 16.59 -13.89
C HIS A 669 26.08 17.16 -13.09
N PHE A 670 25.54 16.43 -12.10
CA PHE A 670 24.36 16.84 -11.33
C PHE A 670 24.62 16.63 -9.83
N THR A 671 24.09 17.52 -9.02
CA THR A 671 23.80 17.19 -7.62
C THR A 671 22.67 16.15 -7.57
N TYR A 672 22.57 15.39 -6.48
CA TYR A 672 21.53 14.36 -6.37
C TYR A 672 20.10 14.93 -6.45
N GLY A 673 19.89 16.16 -5.96
CA GLY A 673 18.60 16.85 -6.09
C GLY A 673 18.29 17.25 -7.53
N GLU A 674 19.25 17.87 -8.26
CA GLU A 674 19.09 18.20 -9.68
C GLU A 674 18.86 16.95 -10.52
N LEU A 675 19.62 15.87 -10.28
CA LEU A 675 19.46 14.59 -10.98
C LEU A 675 18.04 14.05 -10.83
N PHE A 676 17.51 14.08 -9.60
CA PHE A 676 16.18 13.58 -9.30
C PHE A 676 15.09 14.42 -9.98
N HIS A 677 15.22 15.76 -9.94
CA HIS A 677 14.26 16.65 -10.61
C HIS A 677 14.28 16.48 -12.14
N GLU A 678 15.46 16.39 -12.76
CA GLU A 678 15.57 16.18 -14.21
C GLU A 678 14.96 14.86 -14.65
N ILE A 679 15.20 13.76 -13.89
CA ILE A 679 14.63 12.44 -14.18
C ILE A 679 13.10 12.48 -14.09
N ASN A 680 12.53 13.06 -13.03
CA ASN A 680 11.08 13.08 -12.83
C ASN A 680 10.36 14.08 -13.74
N ALA A 681 11.04 15.14 -14.19
CA ALA A 681 10.50 16.06 -15.18
C ALA A 681 10.34 15.44 -16.58
N GLN A 682 11.06 14.35 -16.89
CA GLN A 682 11.10 13.81 -18.26
C GLN A 682 10.82 12.30 -18.35
N SER A 683 10.62 11.62 -17.22
CA SER A 683 10.31 10.19 -17.16
C SER A 683 9.41 9.86 -15.97
N GLY A 684 8.95 8.62 -15.89
CA GLY A 684 8.28 8.09 -14.69
C GLY A 684 9.24 7.60 -13.60
N GLY A 685 10.49 8.13 -13.59
CA GLY A 685 11.51 7.79 -12.61
C GLY A 685 12.51 6.71 -13.07
N ILE A 686 13.67 6.66 -12.41
CA ILE A 686 14.69 5.61 -12.58
C ILE A 686 14.99 5.05 -11.18
N GLY A 687 14.81 3.75 -10.99
CA GLY A 687 15.01 3.08 -9.72
C GLY A 687 15.96 1.89 -9.79
N CYS A 688 16.78 1.70 -8.75
CA CYS A 688 17.63 0.52 -8.58
C CYS A 688 16.99 -0.48 -7.62
N GLY A 689 17.07 -1.77 -7.91
CA GLY A 689 16.49 -2.83 -7.10
C GLY A 689 17.26 -4.15 -7.17
N LEU A 690 16.96 -5.06 -6.26
CA LEU A 690 17.52 -6.41 -6.27
C LEU A 690 16.39 -7.42 -6.46
N GLN A 691 16.60 -8.39 -7.36
CA GLN A 691 15.65 -9.47 -7.64
C GLN A 691 16.35 -10.82 -7.46
N VAL A 692 15.57 -11.80 -7.02
CA VAL A 692 16.03 -13.17 -6.84
C VAL A 692 14.99 -14.14 -7.37
N PHE A 693 15.42 -15.09 -8.19
CA PHE A 693 14.56 -16.09 -8.79
C PHE A 693 15.08 -17.49 -8.44
N GLN A 694 14.18 -18.39 -8.10
CA GLN A 694 14.52 -19.79 -7.94
C GLN A 694 14.41 -20.51 -9.28
N GLY A 695 15.45 -21.26 -9.68
CA GLY A 695 15.39 -22.10 -10.87
C GLY A 695 14.38 -23.26 -10.71
N LYS A 696 13.62 -23.55 -11.76
CA LYS A 696 12.59 -24.62 -11.75
C LYS A 696 13.13 -25.97 -11.31
N ASP A 697 14.36 -26.29 -11.73
CA ASP A 697 15.01 -27.60 -11.51
C ASP A 697 16.16 -27.55 -10.48
N GLN A 698 16.43 -26.40 -9.88
CA GLN A 698 17.57 -26.18 -8.98
C GLN A 698 17.10 -25.72 -7.62
N LYS A 699 16.74 -26.68 -6.74
CA LYS A 699 16.24 -26.36 -5.39
C LYS A 699 17.27 -25.68 -4.47
N ASN A 700 18.57 -25.83 -4.77
CA ASN A 700 19.67 -25.36 -3.91
C ASN A 700 20.43 -24.15 -4.52
N ASP A 701 19.92 -23.53 -5.59
CA ASP A 701 20.53 -22.37 -6.22
C ASP A 701 19.47 -21.32 -6.58
N CYS A 702 19.89 -20.07 -6.71
CA CYS A 702 19.02 -18.96 -7.11
C CYS A 702 19.76 -18.04 -8.09
N ILE A 703 19.00 -17.42 -8.97
CA ILE A 703 19.48 -16.37 -9.87
C ILE A 703 19.29 -15.03 -9.15
N ARG A 704 20.38 -14.30 -8.95
CA ARG A 704 20.41 -13.01 -8.27
C ARG A 704 20.71 -11.92 -9.29
N MET A 705 19.84 -10.92 -9.38
CA MET A 705 19.93 -9.84 -10.35
C MET A 705 19.94 -8.48 -9.65
N PHE A 706 20.78 -7.57 -10.12
CA PHE A 706 20.66 -6.14 -9.84
C PHE A 706 19.87 -5.50 -10.97
N GLY A 707 18.74 -4.87 -10.65
CA GLY A 707 17.83 -4.30 -11.62
C GLY A 707 17.91 -2.77 -11.63
N VAL A 708 17.87 -2.19 -12.83
CA VAL A 708 17.58 -0.77 -13.05
C VAL A 708 16.28 -0.71 -13.82
N LYS A 709 15.27 -0.08 -13.25
CA LYS A 709 13.93 0.02 -13.82
C LYS A 709 13.59 1.47 -14.12
N THR A 710 12.96 1.68 -15.25
CA THR A 710 12.44 2.98 -15.65
C THR A 710 11.23 2.83 -16.55
N LYS A 711 10.43 3.90 -16.64
CA LYS A 711 9.30 4.04 -17.56
C LYS A 711 9.31 5.45 -18.13
N TYR A 712 9.01 5.58 -19.41
CA TYR A 712 9.12 6.85 -20.11
C TYR A 712 8.29 6.86 -21.40
N LEU A 713 7.94 8.07 -21.89
CA LEU A 713 7.37 8.22 -23.21
C LEU A 713 8.46 7.99 -24.27
N VAL A 714 8.12 7.30 -25.35
CA VAL A 714 9.08 6.89 -26.42
C VAL A 714 9.99 8.04 -26.87
N GLN A 715 9.48 9.27 -26.95
CA GLN A 715 10.27 10.45 -27.35
C GLN A 715 11.36 10.84 -26.34
N LYS A 716 11.35 10.28 -25.13
CA LYS A 716 12.31 10.56 -24.05
C LYS A 716 13.40 9.50 -23.89
N GLU A 717 13.48 8.56 -24.81
CA GLU A 717 14.39 7.41 -24.76
C GLU A 717 15.86 7.84 -24.60
N GLU A 718 16.37 8.73 -25.45
CA GLU A 718 17.76 9.21 -25.41
C GLU A 718 18.12 9.87 -24.06
N PHE A 719 17.20 10.69 -23.55
CA PHE A 719 17.35 11.31 -22.22
C PHE A 719 17.49 10.25 -21.13
N VAL A 720 16.59 9.27 -21.10
CA VAL A 720 16.56 8.22 -20.06
C VAL A 720 17.84 7.40 -20.06
N PHE A 721 18.37 7.03 -21.24
CA PHE A 721 19.64 6.32 -21.31
C PHE A 721 20.83 7.16 -20.83
N SER A 722 20.82 8.46 -21.11
CA SER A 722 21.86 9.36 -20.60
C SER A 722 21.83 9.43 -19.07
N MET A 723 20.65 9.43 -18.45
CA MET A 723 20.49 9.45 -16.98
C MET A 723 20.86 8.10 -16.34
N ILE A 724 20.51 6.97 -16.95
CA ILE A 724 20.95 5.65 -16.47
C ILE A 724 22.48 5.59 -16.47
N ARG A 725 23.12 6.06 -17.54
CA ARG A 725 24.58 6.12 -17.63
C ARG A 725 25.17 7.02 -16.54
N GLU A 726 24.58 8.18 -16.31
CA GLU A 726 24.99 9.12 -15.28
C GLU A 726 24.96 8.45 -13.90
N ILE A 727 23.86 7.76 -13.54
CA ILE A 727 23.72 7.06 -12.27
C ILE A 727 24.72 5.91 -12.13
N LEU A 728 24.88 5.07 -13.15
CA LEU A 728 25.66 3.83 -13.03
C LEU A 728 27.19 4.05 -13.14
N PHE A 729 27.64 5.10 -13.79
CA PHE A 729 29.07 5.25 -14.11
C PHE A 729 29.71 6.53 -13.59
N THR A 730 28.92 7.51 -13.15
CA THR A 730 29.47 8.79 -12.69
C THR A 730 29.08 9.16 -11.26
N SER A 731 28.31 8.31 -10.56
CA SER A 731 27.96 8.50 -9.15
C SER A 731 29.19 8.66 -8.25
N ARG A 732 29.21 9.71 -7.43
CA ARG A 732 30.29 10.04 -6.51
C ARG A 732 30.07 9.36 -5.17
N LEU A 733 30.97 8.43 -4.82
CA LEU A 733 30.93 7.67 -3.58
C LEU A 733 31.92 8.21 -2.52
N ASP A 734 32.41 9.43 -2.69
CA ASP A 734 33.42 10.05 -1.84
C ASP A 734 32.84 11.12 -0.90
N ASP A 735 31.55 11.43 -0.97
CA ASP A 735 30.87 12.31 -0.01
C ASP A 735 30.52 11.53 1.28
N ASP A 736 31.36 11.68 2.30
CA ASP A 736 31.18 11.02 3.61
C ASP A 736 29.87 11.43 4.30
N LYS A 737 29.54 12.73 4.26
CA LYS A 737 28.34 13.26 4.89
C LYS A 737 27.09 12.61 4.28
N ARG A 738 27.03 12.58 2.95
CA ARG A 738 25.89 12.03 2.23
C ARG A 738 25.74 10.50 2.42
N LEU A 739 26.83 9.77 2.42
CA LEU A 739 26.80 8.33 2.70
C LEU A 739 26.32 8.03 4.12
N TYR A 740 26.76 8.84 5.11
CA TYR A 740 26.30 8.70 6.49
C TYR A 740 24.81 8.98 6.62
N GLU A 741 24.30 10.06 6.01
CA GLU A 741 22.87 10.40 5.97
C GLU A 741 22.03 9.24 5.42
N ILE A 742 22.45 8.67 4.26
CA ILE A 742 21.75 7.52 3.66
C ILE A 742 21.73 6.31 4.59
N LEU A 743 22.86 5.99 5.25
CA LEU A 743 22.92 4.87 6.21
C LEU A 743 22.02 5.09 7.42
N SER A 744 22.01 6.30 7.99
CA SER A 744 21.19 6.65 9.16
C SER A 744 19.69 6.56 8.83
N GLN A 745 19.27 7.09 7.67
CA GLN A 745 17.90 6.96 7.19
C GLN A 745 17.51 5.51 6.94
N GLN A 746 18.40 4.72 6.30
CA GLN A 746 18.15 3.30 6.07
C GLN A 746 18.01 2.53 7.39
N LYS A 747 18.82 2.82 8.39
CA LYS A 747 18.73 2.20 9.72
C LYS A 747 17.38 2.49 10.37
N ALA A 748 16.97 3.77 10.41
CA ALA A 748 15.71 4.19 11.02
C ALA A 748 14.50 3.50 10.35
N ARG A 749 14.44 3.51 9.01
CA ARG A 749 13.38 2.85 8.23
C ARG A 749 13.34 1.34 8.42
N LEU A 750 14.50 0.68 8.42
CA LEU A 750 14.59 -0.76 8.66
C LEU A 750 14.14 -1.12 10.07
N GLN A 751 14.50 -0.34 11.08
CA GLN A 751 14.12 -0.57 12.47
C GLN A 751 12.60 -0.52 12.63
N SER A 752 11.96 0.51 12.10
CA SER A 752 10.50 0.64 12.09
C SER A 752 9.83 -0.51 11.31
N SER A 753 10.23 -0.73 10.06
CA SER A 753 9.63 -1.75 9.19
C SER A 753 9.77 -3.18 9.73
N LEU A 754 10.93 -3.54 10.28
CA LEU A 754 11.15 -4.89 10.84
C LEU A 754 10.32 -5.12 12.11
N ALA A 755 10.09 -4.08 12.91
CA ALA A 755 9.25 -4.15 14.11
C ALA A 755 7.76 -4.24 13.74
N ALA A 756 7.28 -3.36 12.84
CA ALA A 756 5.89 -3.33 12.38
C ALA A 756 5.47 -4.65 11.70
N ALA A 757 6.38 -5.29 10.94
CA ALA A 757 6.15 -6.56 10.27
C ALA A 757 6.87 -7.73 10.94
N GLY A 758 6.86 -7.82 12.28
CA GLY A 758 7.63 -8.80 13.06
C GLY A 758 7.40 -10.26 12.67
N HIS A 759 6.16 -10.64 12.34
CA HIS A 759 5.83 -11.98 11.86
C HIS A 759 6.50 -12.31 10.51
N SER A 760 6.45 -11.40 9.54
CA SER A 760 7.10 -11.57 8.23
C SER A 760 8.62 -11.59 8.35
N THR A 761 9.16 -10.73 9.22
CA THR A 761 10.58 -10.68 9.56
C THR A 761 11.04 -12.01 10.14
N ALA A 762 10.30 -12.58 11.09
CA ALA A 762 10.61 -13.88 11.68
C ALA A 762 10.54 -15.03 10.67
N VAL A 763 9.53 -15.05 9.80
CA VAL A 763 9.39 -16.04 8.72
C VAL A 763 10.56 -15.94 7.74
N MET A 764 10.90 -14.73 7.26
CA MET A 764 12.05 -14.52 6.37
C MET A 764 13.34 -15.02 7.01
N ARG A 765 13.58 -14.67 8.27
CA ARG A 765 14.77 -15.10 9.02
C ARG A 765 14.81 -16.62 9.19
N ALA A 766 13.71 -17.27 9.56
CA ALA A 766 13.62 -18.72 9.69
C ALA A 766 13.87 -19.41 8.33
N ALA A 767 13.24 -18.94 7.26
CA ALA A 767 13.40 -19.49 5.91
C ALA A 767 14.85 -19.31 5.38
N SER A 768 15.57 -18.29 5.81
CA SER A 768 16.94 -18.01 5.36
C SER A 768 17.94 -19.13 5.70
N TYR A 769 17.61 -20.01 6.65
CA TYR A 769 18.49 -21.14 7.02
C TYR A 769 18.40 -22.34 6.07
N TYR A 770 17.37 -22.42 5.22
CA TYR A 770 17.17 -23.56 4.31
C TYR A 770 16.83 -23.18 2.86
N SER A 771 16.47 -21.91 2.60
CA SER A 771 16.15 -21.40 1.26
C SER A 771 17.24 -20.44 0.78
N PRO A 772 17.91 -20.70 -0.35
CA PRO A 772 18.85 -19.75 -0.97
C PRO A 772 18.22 -18.40 -1.30
N VAL A 773 16.94 -18.40 -1.74
CA VAL A 773 16.17 -17.19 -2.04
C VAL A 773 15.97 -16.36 -0.77
N SER A 774 15.46 -16.99 0.30
CA SER A 774 15.22 -16.30 1.57
C SER A 774 16.52 -15.87 2.25
N ASN A 775 17.60 -16.64 2.08
CA ASN A 775 18.93 -16.23 2.56
C ASN A 775 19.40 -14.96 1.88
N PHE A 776 19.24 -14.88 0.57
CA PHE A 776 19.59 -13.67 -0.18
C PHE A 776 18.70 -12.49 0.28
N GLN A 777 17.38 -12.69 0.39
CA GLN A 777 16.45 -11.66 0.84
C GLN A 777 16.76 -11.13 2.24
N ASP A 778 17.06 -12.01 3.21
CA ASP A 778 17.46 -11.61 4.57
C ASP A 778 18.73 -10.74 4.57
N ARG A 779 19.67 -11.05 3.68
CA ARG A 779 20.95 -10.33 3.58
C ARG A 779 20.88 -8.98 2.86
N ILE A 780 19.81 -8.71 2.11
CA ILE A 780 19.66 -7.46 1.35
C ILE A 780 18.50 -6.57 1.84
N ALA A 781 17.63 -7.09 2.71
CA ALA A 781 16.45 -6.36 3.21
C ALA A 781 15.95 -6.80 4.59
N GLY A 782 16.41 -7.95 5.15
CA GLY A 782 15.97 -8.47 6.45
C GLY A 782 16.91 -8.16 7.60
N ILE A 783 16.84 -8.95 8.67
CA ILE A 783 17.68 -8.80 9.88
C ILE A 783 19.18 -8.85 9.56
N GLY A 784 19.58 -9.70 8.63
CA GLY A 784 20.97 -9.78 8.19
C GLY A 784 21.49 -8.47 7.60
N TYR A 785 20.64 -7.79 6.82
CA TYR A 785 20.92 -6.48 6.25
C TYR A 785 20.94 -5.39 7.32
N PHE A 786 19.93 -5.35 8.19
CA PHE A 786 19.83 -4.38 9.29
C PHE A 786 21.10 -4.36 10.15
N ARG A 787 21.61 -5.53 10.52
CA ARG A 787 22.84 -5.65 11.32
C ARG A 787 24.07 -5.04 10.64
N LEU A 788 24.19 -5.19 9.33
CA LEU A 788 25.28 -4.55 8.58
C LEU A 788 25.13 -3.03 8.57
N VAL A 789 23.91 -2.52 8.30
CA VAL A 789 23.64 -1.08 8.25
C VAL A 789 23.87 -0.44 9.61
N GLU A 790 23.39 -1.07 10.70
CA GLU A 790 23.62 -0.64 12.09
C GLU A 790 25.11 -0.60 12.45
N GLU A 791 25.85 -1.64 12.07
CA GLU A 791 27.29 -1.72 12.34
C GLU A 791 28.08 -0.65 11.57
N LEU A 792 27.72 -0.41 10.32
CA LEU A 792 28.37 0.62 9.49
C LEU A 792 28.02 2.03 9.96
N GLU A 793 26.78 2.29 10.35
CA GLU A 793 26.37 3.60 10.87
C GLU A 793 27.06 3.90 12.21
N LYS A 794 27.06 2.95 13.15
CA LYS A 794 27.66 3.09 14.47
C LYS A 794 29.16 3.30 14.43
N HIS A 795 29.86 2.68 13.48
CA HIS A 795 31.32 2.75 13.33
C HIS A 795 31.71 3.39 12.01
N PHE A 796 30.96 4.40 11.55
CA PHE A 796 31.10 4.98 10.22
C PHE A 796 32.52 5.50 9.96
N GLU A 797 33.09 6.29 10.84
CA GLU A 797 34.43 6.87 10.68
C GLU A 797 35.55 5.81 10.53
N GLU A 798 35.39 4.66 11.18
CA GLU A 798 36.34 3.55 11.08
C GLU A 798 36.15 2.71 9.79
N LYS A 799 34.90 2.66 9.26
CA LYS A 799 34.52 1.72 8.19
C LYS A 799 34.19 2.37 6.86
N LYS A 800 34.12 3.70 6.80
CA LYS A 800 33.74 4.42 5.57
C LYS A 800 34.60 4.09 4.35
N GLU A 801 35.91 3.92 4.50
CA GLU A 801 36.79 3.58 3.38
C GLU A 801 36.50 2.15 2.86
N ILE A 802 36.30 1.18 3.75
CA ILE A 802 35.91 -0.19 3.39
C ILE A 802 34.54 -0.18 2.69
N LEU A 803 33.59 0.61 3.16
CA LEU A 803 32.30 0.80 2.53
C LEU A 803 32.47 1.30 1.08
N LYS A 804 33.19 2.40 0.88
CA LYS A 804 33.43 2.99 -0.44
C LYS A 804 34.13 2.01 -1.40
N GLU A 805 35.16 1.30 -0.94
CA GLU A 805 35.86 0.28 -1.71
C GLU A 805 34.92 -0.86 -2.14
N ASN A 806 34.08 -1.36 -1.24
CA ASN A 806 33.12 -2.43 -1.52
C ASN A 806 32.05 -1.97 -2.52
N LEU A 807 31.53 -0.74 -2.39
CA LEU A 807 30.58 -0.20 -3.37
C LEU A 807 31.23 -0.03 -4.76
N LYS A 808 32.44 0.54 -4.85
CA LYS A 808 33.18 0.66 -6.10
C LYS A 808 33.45 -0.70 -6.73
N LYS A 809 33.87 -1.69 -5.92
CA LYS A 809 34.09 -3.06 -6.38
C LYS A 809 32.81 -3.70 -6.93
N LEU A 810 31.68 -3.49 -6.28
CA LEU A 810 30.38 -3.98 -6.75
C LEU A 810 29.99 -3.35 -8.08
N MET A 811 30.13 -2.04 -8.25
CA MET A 811 29.83 -1.37 -9.52
C MET A 811 30.64 -2.00 -10.67
N LEU A 812 31.94 -2.24 -10.46
CA LEU A 812 32.83 -2.86 -11.45
C LEU A 812 32.49 -4.33 -11.74
N LEU A 813 31.96 -5.07 -10.80
CA LEU A 813 31.57 -6.47 -10.97
C LEU A 813 30.21 -6.64 -11.65
N ILE A 814 29.25 -5.76 -11.32
CA ILE A 814 27.84 -5.91 -11.70
C ILE A 814 27.58 -5.28 -13.07
N PHE A 815 27.95 -4.00 -13.27
CA PHE A 815 27.57 -3.24 -14.46
C PHE A 815 28.49 -3.52 -15.65
N ARG A 816 28.41 -4.75 -16.14
CA ARG A 816 29.16 -5.23 -17.30
C ARG A 816 28.22 -5.70 -18.42
N PRO A 817 28.58 -5.49 -19.69
CA PRO A 817 27.75 -5.93 -20.80
C PRO A 817 27.40 -7.42 -20.77
N GLU A 818 28.36 -8.27 -20.37
CA GLU A 818 28.16 -9.72 -20.30
C GLU A 818 27.18 -10.18 -19.23
N ASN A 819 26.88 -9.33 -18.25
CA ASN A 819 25.89 -9.60 -17.18
C ASN A 819 24.49 -9.12 -17.53
N LEU A 820 24.35 -8.32 -18.62
CA LEU A 820 23.11 -7.62 -18.93
C LEU A 820 22.08 -8.51 -19.63
N PHE A 821 20.87 -8.46 -19.08
CA PHE A 821 19.64 -8.96 -19.66
C PHE A 821 18.64 -7.80 -19.70
N VAL A 822 17.92 -7.63 -20.80
CA VAL A 822 16.99 -6.52 -20.98
C VAL A 822 15.58 -7.04 -21.11
N SER A 823 14.63 -6.39 -20.44
CA SER A 823 13.20 -6.59 -20.62
C SER A 823 12.58 -5.23 -20.99
N VAL A 824 11.87 -5.18 -22.11
CA VAL A 824 11.20 -3.98 -22.58
C VAL A 824 9.75 -4.30 -22.94
N THR A 825 8.83 -3.49 -22.41
CA THR A 825 7.40 -3.54 -22.74
C THR A 825 7.00 -2.24 -23.40
N THR A 826 6.42 -2.31 -24.58
CA THR A 826 5.98 -1.15 -25.36
C THR A 826 4.96 -1.59 -26.41
N ASP A 827 4.16 -0.67 -26.92
CA ASP A 827 3.12 -0.90 -27.91
C ASP A 827 3.64 -1.00 -29.36
N GLU A 828 4.92 -0.71 -29.64
CA GLU A 828 5.58 -0.92 -30.95
C GLU A 828 7.07 -1.23 -30.80
#